data_fe1970c1e4440f631e054c04bd6afdd1
#
_entry.id   fe1970c1e4440f631e054c04bd6afdd1
#
_cell.length_a   1.000
_cell.length_b   1.000
_cell.length_c   1.000
_cell.angle_alpha   90.00
_cell.angle_beta   90.00
_cell.angle_gamma   90.00
#
_symmetry.space_group_name_H-M   'P 1'
#
loop_
_entity.id
_entity.type
_entity.pdbx_description
1 polymer ?
#
loop_
_entity_poly.entity_id
_entity_poly.type
_entity_poly.pdbx_seq_one_letter_code
_entity_poly.pdbx_strand_id
1 'polypeptide(L)'
;MSELNKFRFRTSIILIFVVINFSARSQEVEVKGTVIDTINQVPLHKAVVSLLRSRDSVLIQYVRTNEQGNFALRGVAPAKYLLLVSYPNYADYLDQMEVATGKIAELGIIPLITKAQLLEEVIVKQKISAIRMRGDTTEYRADSFRVSANANVQDLLRKMPGITVNGKGEITAQGQKVEKVLVDGEEFFSDDPAVVTQSLRADNIDKVQAFDKKSDQAVFTGIDDGQKTKTLNLVLKEDKKNGYFGKLEAGSDAEKYRMGKGLVNLFKNKKKVAAYLTTDNTQFESLNWNERRNYGEDMNGGTEVSDDGSIMMWSRGDDFTTGQGFPNSTTGGLHFSDKWDKDKKNFISTYQFNDLRLTGLNTSTTQTLLPDGGFLVNNSQESFDNRKRRNRLRTTYELKIDSTSSLKIIATGSLIQTNTNNLVNGNALDNTGFVINETSRQTLLNAEEQNIFANIFWKKRFKKAGRTISVATDLNGTRRTGDGFLFAKNSFFNSGGSIQEIDQKKTNNEILSGINSKLSYTEPISKNSILELSYRFENNRNNSERNTLSGGTGGLGDYQQIINSLSNHFIFNNVTHTGGLTFRYNYKKINISAGSAIGSADFMLKDLRNRTDRSINFTNFLPSASFNYQLKKQSRIGIRYSGNTRNPTLQQINPIIDNADPLNLTIGNPQLKQEFRNNIEINFSDYKVLKSRNLYISANYSFVNNAITNSNTIDKTTGLRINRAENVNGNYQFNMWSSYGFELFPSFNLNFNFRPSLTRFVNFIDRKENINDSRSLNFGIGSGYWGEKWLNYWFDISAARNFSSSSINPANTTRFWRYDASINVEMKLPKKWYFTLDGNAYIYQRTPIFANQRNIFIVHGSLKKSIDKKENWQLKLRVNDIFNQNLGINRNITSNFISETTEQTIRRFGLLSIIYSFNKNGSETKGF
;
A
#
# COMPACT_ATOMS: atom_id res chain seq x y z
N MET A 1 -39.15 -27.64 -2.34
CA MET A 1 -39.27 -27.86 -0.87
C MET A 1 -37.98 -28.33 -0.20
N SER A 2 -37.03 -28.95 -0.90
CA SER A 2 -35.77 -29.45 -0.31
C SER A 2 -34.70 -28.34 -0.06
N GLU A 3 -34.72 -27.28 -0.79
CA GLU A 3 -33.75 -26.16 -0.67
C GLU A 3 -34.08 -25.19 0.49
N LEU A 4 -35.37 -25.02 0.83
CA LEU A 4 -35.80 -24.16 1.95
C LEU A 4 -35.39 -24.73 3.33
N ASN A 5 -35.32 -26.05 3.44
CA ASN A 5 -34.94 -26.73 4.70
C ASN A 5 -33.40 -26.67 4.93
N LYS A 6 -32.60 -26.64 3.87
CA LYS A 6 -31.14 -26.47 4.00
C LYS A 6 -30.76 -25.04 4.41
N PHE A 7 -31.57 -24.06 3.99
CA PHE A 7 -31.35 -22.66 4.39
C PHE A 7 -31.72 -22.42 5.85
N ARG A 8 -32.81 -23.04 6.32
CA ARG A 8 -33.26 -22.97 7.73
C ARG A 8 -32.29 -23.65 8.70
N PHE A 9 -31.64 -24.75 8.30
CA PHE A 9 -30.64 -25.42 9.13
C PHE A 9 -29.31 -24.63 9.22
N ARG A 10 -28.92 -23.96 8.15
CA ARG A 10 -27.71 -23.10 8.12
C ARG A 10 -27.90 -21.78 8.88
N THR A 11 -29.07 -21.16 8.80
CA THR A 11 -29.40 -19.97 9.60
C THR A 11 -29.55 -20.29 11.09
N SER A 12 -30.01 -21.46 11.45
CA SER A 12 -30.14 -21.92 12.85
C SER A 12 -28.74 -22.12 13.49
N ILE A 13 -27.75 -22.59 12.77
CA ILE A 13 -26.37 -22.74 13.28
C ILE A 13 -25.71 -21.37 13.50
N ILE A 14 -25.91 -20.39 12.63
CA ILE A 14 -25.42 -19.02 12.80
C ILE A 14 -26.13 -18.33 13.97
N LEU A 15 -27.42 -18.53 14.12
CA LEU A 15 -28.20 -18.01 15.27
C LEU A 15 -27.79 -18.66 16.59
N ILE A 16 -27.46 -19.96 16.61
CA ILE A 16 -26.95 -20.66 17.79
C ILE A 16 -25.56 -20.13 18.19
N PHE A 17 -24.68 -19.78 17.24
CA PHE A 17 -23.40 -19.17 17.55
C PHE A 17 -23.53 -17.74 18.12
N VAL A 18 -24.53 -16.99 17.71
CA VAL A 18 -24.83 -15.65 18.27
C VAL A 18 -25.52 -15.78 19.66
N VAL A 19 -26.36 -16.78 19.89
CA VAL A 19 -27.04 -16.98 21.16
C VAL A 19 -26.15 -17.59 22.26
N ILE A 20 -25.14 -18.41 21.88
CA ILE A 20 -24.18 -18.98 22.86
C ILE A 20 -23.26 -17.89 23.46
N ASN A 21 -23.07 -16.73 22.77
CA ASN A 21 -22.32 -15.63 23.35
C ASN A 21 -23.07 -14.79 24.41
N PHE A 22 -24.38 -15.02 24.59
CA PHE A 22 -25.17 -14.24 25.55
C PHE A 22 -25.34 -14.91 26.95
N SER A 23 -24.80 -16.11 27.16
CA SER A 23 -25.08 -16.85 28.40
C SER A 23 -23.96 -16.92 29.43
N ALA A 24 -22.78 -16.31 29.18
CA ALA A 24 -21.77 -16.20 30.21
C ALA A 24 -21.99 -14.92 31.04
N ARG A 25 -22.98 -14.87 31.86
CA ARG A 25 -23.04 -13.91 32.97
C ARG A 25 -21.93 -14.25 33.96
N SER A 26 -20.79 -13.65 33.82
CA SER A 26 -19.85 -13.46 34.92
C SER A 26 -20.58 -12.67 36.02
N GLN A 27 -20.43 -13.02 37.26
CA GLN A 27 -20.85 -12.19 38.39
C GLN A 27 -20.01 -10.90 38.35
N GLU A 28 -20.55 -9.88 37.70
CA GLU A 28 -19.89 -8.60 37.52
C GLU A 28 -20.15 -7.72 38.72
N VAL A 29 -19.10 -7.12 39.26
CA VAL A 29 -19.17 -6.23 40.41
C VAL A 29 -19.12 -4.78 39.93
N GLU A 30 -19.82 -3.90 40.60
CA GLU A 30 -19.76 -2.43 40.36
C GLU A 30 -18.80 -1.78 41.36
N VAL A 31 -17.88 -0.95 40.87
CA VAL A 31 -16.93 -0.15 41.68
C VAL A 31 -17.36 1.31 41.60
N LYS A 32 -17.65 1.94 42.77
CA LYS A 32 -18.16 3.30 42.88
C LYS A 32 -17.27 4.19 43.73
N GLY A 33 -17.32 5.49 43.50
CA GLY A 33 -16.64 6.51 44.33
C GLY A 33 -16.89 7.91 43.81
N THR A 34 -16.34 8.89 44.52
CA THR A 34 -16.46 10.31 44.20
C THR A 34 -15.07 10.94 44.14
N VAL A 35 -14.78 11.71 43.12
CA VAL A 35 -13.48 12.41 42.92
C VAL A 35 -13.64 13.88 43.20
N ILE A 36 -12.84 14.40 44.17
CA ILE A 36 -12.88 15.80 44.56
C ILE A 36 -11.49 16.45 44.52
N ASP A 37 -11.46 17.79 44.47
CA ASP A 37 -10.28 18.60 44.79
C ASP A 37 -10.02 18.56 46.29
N THR A 38 -8.81 18.19 46.70
CA THR A 38 -8.41 18.09 48.10
C THR A 38 -8.55 19.40 48.88
N ILE A 39 -8.30 20.57 48.25
CA ILE A 39 -8.26 21.89 48.92
C ILE A 39 -9.64 22.52 48.92
N ASN A 40 -10.24 22.63 47.74
CA ASN A 40 -11.49 23.38 47.59
C ASN A 40 -12.72 22.51 47.88
N GLN A 41 -12.54 21.19 48.10
CA GLN A 41 -13.61 20.21 48.33
C GLN A 41 -14.66 20.21 47.20
N VAL A 42 -14.27 20.62 45.99
CA VAL A 42 -15.15 20.74 44.82
C VAL A 42 -15.14 19.43 44.04
N PRO A 43 -16.32 18.89 43.66
CA PRO A 43 -16.39 17.72 42.78
C PRO A 43 -15.70 17.93 41.42
N LEU A 44 -14.88 16.98 41.02
CA LEU A 44 -14.15 17.07 39.75
C LEU A 44 -14.96 16.39 38.62
N HIS A 45 -15.71 17.20 37.87
CA HIS A 45 -16.50 16.75 36.73
C HIS A 45 -15.60 16.32 35.58
N LYS A 46 -15.86 15.15 34.95
CA LYS A 46 -15.06 14.53 33.86
C LYS A 46 -13.66 14.09 34.26
N ALA A 47 -13.39 13.88 35.54
CA ALA A 47 -12.18 13.17 35.94
C ALA A 47 -12.18 11.76 35.36
N VAL A 48 -11.04 11.27 34.91
CA VAL A 48 -10.90 9.95 34.31
C VAL A 48 -10.50 8.97 35.41
N VAL A 49 -11.36 8.00 35.65
CA VAL A 49 -11.12 6.90 36.58
C VAL A 49 -10.84 5.64 35.75
N SER A 50 -9.65 5.12 35.85
CA SER A 50 -9.16 3.98 35.07
C SER A 50 -8.81 2.80 35.95
N LEU A 51 -9.30 1.63 35.62
CA LEU A 51 -9.00 0.38 36.30
C LEU A 51 -7.91 -0.36 35.53
N LEU A 52 -6.77 -0.54 36.18
CA LEU A 52 -5.62 -1.24 35.61
C LEU A 52 -5.42 -2.59 36.30
N ARG A 53 -4.93 -3.59 35.61
CA ARG A 53 -4.56 -4.86 36.21
C ARG A 53 -3.33 -4.67 37.11
N SER A 54 -3.41 -5.16 38.35
CA SER A 54 -2.38 -4.98 39.37
C SER A 54 -1.02 -5.57 38.95
N ARG A 55 -1.02 -6.66 38.19
CA ARG A 55 0.21 -7.41 37.82
C ARG A 55 1.07 -6.70 36.80
N ASP A 56 0.49 -5.96 35.84
CA ASP A 56 1.16 -5.44 34.65
C ASP A 56 0.67 -4.07 34.19
N SER A 57 -0.25 -3.45 34.98
CA SER A 57 -0.80 -2.12 34.72
C SER A 57 -1.50 -1.96 33.36
N VAL A 58 -1.99 -3.04 32.79
CA VAL A 58 -2.82 -3.00 31.57
C VAL A 58 -4.18 -2.42 31.91
N LEU A 59 -4.66 -1.44 31.12
CA LEU A 59 -5.99 -0.85 31.27
C LEU A 59 -7.07 -1.89 31.00
N ILE A 60 -7.95 -2.10 31.98
CA ILE A 60 -9.10 -2.99 31.91
C ILE A 60 -10.34 -2.23 31.48
N GLN A 61 -10.60 -1.10 32.16
CA GLN A 61 -11.80 -0.30 31.95
C GLN A 61 -11.57 1.12 32.47
N TYR A 62 -12.33 2.09 31.97
CA TYR A 62 -12.35 3.44 32.52
C TYR A 62 -13.76 4.06 32.44
N VAL A 63 -13.98 5.08 33.28
CA VAL A 63 -15.20 5.88 33.30
C VAL A 63 -14.82 7.35 33.62
N ARG A 64 -15.72 8.27 33.31
CA ARG A 64 -15.61 9.68 33.72
C ARG A 64 -16.62 10.01 34.82
N THR A 65 -16.18 10.84 35.75
CA THR A 65 -17.08 11.39 36.77
C THR A 65 -18.17 12.27 36.17
N ASN A 66 -19.35 12.25 36.79
CA ASN A 66 -20.46 13.14 36.48
C ASN A 66 -20.25 14.57 37.09
N GLU A 67 -21.28 15.43 37.06
CA GLU A 67 -21.21 16.80 37.59
C GLU A 67 -20.95 16.85 39.09
N GLN A 68 -21.39 15.83 39.82
CA GLN A 68 -21.18 15.67 41.26
C GLN A 68 -19.88 14.93 41.60
N GLY A 69 -19.00 14.69 40.64
CA GLY A 69 -17.75 13.98 40.82
C GLY A 69 -17.88 12.46 40.96
N ASN A 70 -19.08 11.90 40.87
CA ASN A 70 -19.33 10.46 41.08
C ASN A 70 -18.99 9.64 39.83
N PHE A 71 -18.48 8.44 40.06
CA PHE A 71 -18.23 7.45 39.00
C PHE A 71 -18.75 6.05 39.38
N ALA A 72 -19.00 5.22 38.40
CA ALA A 72 -19.34 3.82 38.56
C ALA A 72 -18.72 2.99 37.40
N LEU A 73 -17.82 2.07 37.72
CA LEU A 73 -17.24 1.08 36.85
C LEU A 73 -18.06 -0.21 36.98
N ARG A 74 -18.78 -0.58 35.94
CA ARG A 74 -19.67 -1.77 35.92
C ARG A 74 -18.98 -2.94 35.21
N GLY A 75 -19.33 -4.15 35.63
CA GLY A 75 -18.81 -5.33 34.93
C GLY A 75 -17.38 -5.67 35.31
N VAL A 76 -16.94 -5.32 36.52
CA VAL A 76 -15.58 -5.60 36.97
C VAL A 76 -15.50 -7.02 37.51
N ALA A 77 -14.59 -7.84 36.97
CA ALA A 77 -14.37 -9.22 37.47
C ALA A 77 -13.64 -9.19 38.83
N PRO A 78 -13.93 -10.12 39.75
CA PRO A 78 -13.20 -10.22 41.02
C PRO A 78 -11.70 -10.47 40.80
N ALA A 79 -10.86 -9.52 41.22
CA ALA A 79 -9.39 -9.60 41.16
C ALA A 79 -8.73 -8.41 41.86
N LYS A 80 -7.39 -8.40 41.90
CA LYS A 80 -6.59 -7.25 42.34
C LYS A 80 -6.34 -6.30 41.18
N TYR A 81 -6.64 -5.04 41.41
CA TYR A 81 -6.49 -3.96 40.41
C TYR A 81 -5.68 -2.79 40.95
N LEU A 82 -5.22 -1.96 40.02
CA LEU A 82 -4.74 -0.61 40.30
C LEU A 82 -5.78 0.38 39.82
N LEU A 83 -6.23 1.26 40.66
CA LEU A 83 -7.11 2.38 40.33
C LEU A 83 -6.25 3.60 40.02
N LEU A 84 -6.37 4.10 38.80
CA LEU A 84 -5.72 5.34 38.36
C LEU A 84 -6.78 6.41 38.15
N VAL A 85 -6.71 7.54 38.89
CA VAL A 85 -7.58 8.68 38.63
C VAL A 85 -6.76 9.86 38.15
N SER A 86 -7.15 10.44 37.00
CA SER A 86 -6.46 11.59 36.43
C SER A 86 -7.43 12.73 36.05
N TYR A 87 -6.95 13.97 36.25
CA TYR A 87 -7.67 15.19 35.88
C TYR A 87 -6.69 16.26 35.38
N PRO A 88 -7.07 17.12 34.41
CA PRO A 88 -6.17 18.17 33.91
C PRO A 88 -5.66 19.07 35.00
N ASN A 89 -4.34 19.30 35.04
CA ASN A 89 -3.61 20.07 36.05
C ASN A 89 -3.54 19.47 37.47
N TYR A 90 -4.08 18.28 37.70
CA TYR A 90 -3.95 17.54 38.97
C TYR A 90 -2.92 16.43 38.86
N ALA A 91 -2.38 16.01 39.98
CA ALA A 91 -1.55 14.80 40.06
C ALA A 91 -2.41 13.56 39.88
N ASP A 92 -1.85 12.56 39.24
CA ASP A 92 -2.55 11.29 39.06
C ASP A 92 -2.58 10.53 40.41
N TYR A 93 -3.79 10.14 40.84
CA TYR A 93 -3.99 9.28 42.01
C TYR A 93 -3.89 7.80 41.59
N LEU A 94 -3.07 7.04 42.29
CA LEU A 94 -2.88 5.61 42.01
C LEU A 94 -2.96 4.84 43.30
N ASP A 95 -3.90 3.87 43.38
CA ASP A 95 -4.08 3.00 44.55
C ASP A 95 -4.32 1.54 44.14
N GLN A 96 -4.00 0.59 45.02
CA GLN A 96 -4.29 -0.83 44.82
C GLN A 96 -5.64 -1.15 45.47
N MET A 97 -6.48 -1.86 44.71
CA MET A 97 -7.78 -2.33 45.21
C MET A 97 -8.02 -3.79 44.91
N GLU A 98 -8.80 -4.42 45.74
CA GLU A 98 -9.24 -5.81 45.54
C GLU A 98 -10.76 -5.83 45.41
N VAL A 99 -11.24 -6.38 44.32
CA VAL A 99 -12.68 -6.55 44.04
C VAL A 99 -13.07 -7.97 44.42
N ALA A 100 -13.94 -8.08 45.43
CA ALA A 100 -14.43 -9.38 45.92
C ALA A 100 -15.73 -9.76 45.23
N THR A 101 -16.02 -11.05 45.15
CA THR A 101 -17.21 -11.60 44.50
C THR A 101 -18.50 -11.17 45.25
N GLY A 102 -19.46 -10.62 44.50
CA GLY A 102 -20.83 -10.37 45.03
C GLY A 102 -21.00 -9.12 45.92
N LYS A 103 -19.99 -8.26 46.04
CA LYS A 103 -20.11 -7.00 46.82
C LYS A 103 -19.77 -5.80 45.92
N ILE A 104 -20.60 -4.74 46.03
CA ILE A 104 -20.28 -3.44 45.43
C ILE A 104 -19.03 -2.89 46.11
N ALA A 105 -17.99 -2.55 45.40
CA ALA A 105 -16.80 -1.94 45.96
C ALA A 105 -16.97 -0.42 46.01
N GLU A 106 -17.32 0.10 47.20
CA GLU A 106 -17.42 1.55 47.43
C GLU A 106 -16.06 2.10 47.90
N LEU A 107 -15.46 2.94 47.09
CA LEU A 107 -14.13 3.53 47.37
C LEU A 107 -14.20 4.84 48.16
N GLY A 108 -15.40 5.34 48.41
CA GLY A 108 -15.60 6.63 49.08
C GLY A 108 -15.08 7.81 48.25
N ILE A 109 -14.50 8.80 48.99
CA ILE A 109 -13.99 10.04 48.39
C ILE A 109 -12.52 9.84 47.96
N ILE A 110 -12.21 10.13 46.72
CA ILE A 110 -10.86 10.11 46.15
C ILE A 110 -10.39 11.54 45.97
N PRO A 111 -9.47 12.03 46.84
CA PRO A 111 -8.98 13.40 46.76
C PRO A 111 -7.84 13.54 45.77
N LEU A 112 -7.94 14.49 44.84
CA LEU A 112 -6.85 14.86 43.94
C LEU A 112 -6.19 16.17 44.38
N ILE A 113 -4.87 16.22 44.26
CA ILE A 113 -4.06 17.43 44.49
C ILE A 113 -3.54 18.00 43.17
N THR A 114 -3.39 19.34 43.12
CA THR A 114 -2.87 19.96 41.88
C THR A 114 -1.40 19.63 41.66
N LYS A 115 -0.95 19.62 40.39
CA LYS A 115 0.46 19.37 40.03
C LYS A 115 1.41 20.42 40.58
N ALA A 116 0.95 21.65 40.79
CA ALA A 116 1.74 22.71 41.38
C ALA A 116 2.14 22.42 42.84
N GLN A 117 1.26 21.73 43.57
CA GLN A 117 1.53 21.40 44.98
C GLN A 117 2.38 20.12 45.12
N LEU A 118 2.29 19.20 44.16
CA LEU A 118 3.10 17.98 44.17
C LEU A 118 4.59 18.24 43.82
N LEU A 119 4.90 19.37 43.18
CA LEU A 119 6.29 19.78 42.91
C LEU A 119 7.07 20.20 44.16
N GLU A 120 6.39 20.45 45.27
CA GLU A 120 7.02 20.71 46.57
C GLU A 120 7.33 19.46 47.39
N GLU A 121 6.73 18.32 47.11
CA GLU A 121 6.98 17.02 47.79
C GLU A 121 7.12 15.84 46.83
N VAL A 122 8.36 15.35 46.73
CA VAL A 122 8.78 13.96 46.43
C VAL A 122 8.48 13.34 45.04
N ILE A 123 9.54 12.87 44.46
CA ILE A 123 9.65 11.99 43.28
C ILE A 123 8.67 10.80 43.33
N VAL A 124 7.60 10.85 42.55
CA VAL A 124 6.70 9.73 42.27
C VAL A 124 7.00 9.10 40.93
N LYS A 125 7.19 7.79 40.92
CA LYS A 125 7.31 6.98 39.67
C LYS A 125 6.01 7.08 38.88
N GLN A 126 6.04 7.88 37.85
CA GLN A 126 4.89 8.15 36.96
C GLN A 126 4.61 6.94 36.07
N LYS A 127 3.47 6.28 36.21
CA LYS A 127 2.98 5.28 35.22
C LYS A 127 2.32 5.99 34.03
N ILE A 128 2.87 5.80 32.84
CA ILE A 128 2.52 6.51 31.61
C ILE A 128 1.36 5.79 30.89
N SER A 129 0.40 6.56 30.30
CA SER A 129 -0.74 6.06 29.52
C SER A 129 -0.31 5.14 28.36
N ALA A 130 -1.11 4.10 28.05
CA ALA A 130 -0.88 3.17 26.94
C ALA A 130 -0.78 3.86 25.57
N ILE A 131 -1.49 4.97 25.40
CA ILE A 131 -1.49 5.78 24.18
C ILE A 131 -1.30 7.25 24.55
N ARG A 132 -0.38 7.91 23.88
CA ARG A 132 -0.08 9.34 24.11
C ARG A 132 0.01 10.07 22.78
N MET A 133 -0.50 11.30 22.72
CA MET A 133 -0.29 12.17 21.56
C MET A 133 0.76 13.24 21.88
N ARG A 134 1.77 13.36 21.00
CA ARG A 134 2.78 14.42 21.02
C ARG A 134 2.75 15.16 19.68
N GLY A 135 2.12 16.32 19.64
CA GLY A 135 1.94 17.07 18.40
C GLY A 135 1.10 16.27 17.40
N ASP A 136 1.68 15.91 16.26
CA ASP A 136 1.08 15.09 15.19
C ASP A 136 1.35 13.58 15.35
N THR A 137 2.17 13.19 16.32
CA THR A 137 2.59 11.81 16.56
C THR A 137 1.71 11.11 17.59
N THR A 138 1.14 9.98 17.26
CA THR A 138 0.49 9.06 18.20
C THR A 138 1.50 8.03 18.66
N GLU A 139 1.79 8.00 19.95
CA GLU A 139 2.74 7.08 20.58
C GLU A 139 1.98 6.00 21.34
N TYR A 140 2.26 4.74 21.05
CA TYR A 140 1.71 3.55 21.68
C TYR A 140 2.82 2.86 22.49
N ARG A 141 2.58 2.55 23.75
CA ARG A 141 3.51 1.71 24.55
C ARG A 141 3.29 0.24 24.21
N ALA A 142 4.30 -0.44 23.72
CA ALA A 142 4.19 -1.82 23.28
C ALA A 142 3.76 -2.77 24.41
N ASP A 143 4.28 -2.59 25.60
CA ASP A 143 3.97 -3.44 26.77
C ASP A 143 2.50 -3.34 27.23
N SER A 144 1.77 -2.31 26.79
CA SER A 144 0.33 -2.19 27.07
C SER A 144 -0.54 -3.03 26.13
N PHE A 145 0.04 -3.64 25.10
CA PHE A 145 -0.67 -4.46 24.12
C PHE A 145 -0.09 -5.87 24.10
N ARG A 146 -0.83 -6.81 24.65
CA ARG A 146 -0.33 -8.17 24.79
C ARG A 146 -0.37 -8.94 23.49
N VAL A 147 0.69 -9.64 23.20
CA VAL A 147 0.84 -10.58 22.08
C VAL A 147 1.26 -11.96 22.60
N SER A 148 1.13 -12.97 21.75
CA SER A 148 1.62 -14.32 22.05
C SER A 148 3.16 -14.34 22.16
N ALA A 149 3.71 -15.34 22.84
CA ALA A 149 5.15 -15.53 22.92
C ALA A 149 5.75 -15.67 21.51
N ASN A 150 6.90 -15.04 21.29
CA ASN A 150 7.57 -14.97 19.98
C ASN A 150 6.74 -14.34 18.83
N ALA A 151 5.70 -13.57 19.16
CA ALA A 151 4.96 -12.77 18.17
C ALA A 151 5.87 -11.73 17.52
N ASN A 152 5.61 -11.41 16.27
CA ASN A 152 6.30 -10.35 15.57
C ASN A 152 5.63 -8.98 15.81
N VAL A 153 6.25 -7.91 15.33
CA VAL A 153 5.70 -6.55 15.45
C VAL A 153 4.37 -6.41 14.71
N GLN A 154 4.15 -7.11 13.62
CA GLN A 154 2.89 -7.12 12.89
C GLN A 154 1.72 -7.56 13.79
N ASP A 155 1.92 -8.60 14.61
CA ASP A 155 0.93 -9.09 15.55
C ASP A 155 0.65 -8.07 16.66
N LEU A 156 1.68 -7.32 17.07
CA LEU A 156 1.55 -6.21 18.00
C LEU A 156 0.75 -5.04 17.40
N LEU A 157 1.03 -4.66 16.16
CA LEU A 157 0.35 -3.58 15.46
C LEU A 157 -1.14 -3.85 15.28
N ARG A 158 -1.55 -5.09 15.02
CA ARG A 158 -2.96 -5.50 14.93
C ARG A 158 -3.76 -5.20 16.20
N LYS A 159 -3.09 -5.09 17.34
CA LYS A 159 -3.72 -4.82 18.64
C LYS A 159 -3.78 -3.34 19.01
N MET A 160 -3.15 -2.47 18.23
CA MET A 160 -3.11 -1.03 18.49
C MET A 160 -4.31 -0.31 17.87
N PRO A 161 -5.11 0.43 18.66
CA PRO A 161 -6.26 1.17 18.13
C PRO A 161 -5.88 2.15 17.03
N GLY A 162 -6.64 2.13 15.92
CA GLY A 162 -6.37 2.98 14.76
C GLY A 162 -5.27 2.46 13.83
N ILE A 163 -4.71 1.28 14.09
CA ILE A 163 -3.83 0.55 13.19
C ILE A 163 -4.52 -0.74 12.76
N THR A 164 -4.52 -1.02 11.46
CA THR A 164 -5.01 -2.28 10.91
C THR A 164 -3.94 -2.91 10.04
N VAL A 165 -3.88 -4.24 10.06
CA VAL A 165 -2.96 -5.03 9.23
C VAL A 165 -3.77 -6.11 8.55
N ASN A 166 -3.85 -6.05 7.21
CA ASN A 166 -4.62 -7.02 6.44
C ASN A 166 -3.89 -8.38 6.32
N GLY A 167 -4.52 -9.36 5.70
CA GLY A 167 -3.96 -10.70 5.49
C GLY A 167 -2.69 -10.72 4.62
N LYS A 168 -2.44 -9.66 3.85
CA LYS A 168 -1.23 -9.48 3.02
C LYS A 168 -0.09 -8.77 3.76
N GLY A 169 -0.26 -8.41 5.04
CA GLY A 169 0.73 -7.67 5.82
C GLY A 169 0.73 -6.16 5.60
N GLU A 170 -0.19 -5.62 4.81
CA GLU A 170 -0.29 -4.18 4.61
C GLU A 170 -0.82 -3.49 5.86
N ILE A 171 -0.17 -2.42 6.24
CA ILE A 171 -0.47 -1.68 7.45
C ILE A 171 -1.19 -0.38 7.08
N THR A 172 -2.32 -0.13 7.72
CA THR A 172 -3.02 1.15 7.66
C THR A 172 -3.01 1.76 9.05
N ALA A 173 -2.55 2.99 9.19
CA ALA A 173 -2.55 3.72 10.45
C ALA A 173 -3.39 5.00 10.31
N GLN A 174 -4.36 5.18 11.20
CA GLN A 174 -5.26 6.34 11.18
C GLN A 174 -5.95 6.56 9.83
N GLY A 175 -6.32 5.45 9.15
CA GLY A 175 -7.01 5.48 7.88
C GLY A 175 -6.13 5.70 6.65
N GLN A 176 -4.83 5.85 6.81
CA GLN A 176 -3.87 6.01 5.72
C GLN A 176 -2.93 4.81 5.66
N LYS A 177 -2.58 4.38 4.45
CA LYS A 177 -1.60 3.32 4.25
C LYS A 177 -0.24 3.75 4.81
N VAL A 178 0.38 2.89 5.62
CA VAL A 178 1.74 3.08 6.11
C VAL A 178 2.70 2.74 4.97
N GLU A 179 3.45 3.72 4.55
CA GLU A 179 4.41 3.56 3.47
C GLU A 179 5.82 3.29 3.99
N LYS A 180 6.09 3.65 5.25
CA LYS A 180 7.42 3.58 5.83
C LYS A 180 7.40 3.10 7.27
N VAL A 181 8.34 2.19 7.60
CA VAL A 181 8.60 1.76 8.98
C VAL A 181 10.06 2.02 9.32
N LEU A 182 10.28 2.75 10.41
CA LEU A 182 11.60 3.07 10.95
C LEU A 182 11.86 2.23 12.21
N VAL A 183 13.11 1.97 12.51
CA VAL A 183 13.57 1.36 13.77
C VAL A 183 14.53 2.34 14.45
N ASP A 184 14.14 2.85 15.63
CA ASP A 184 14.82 3.94 16.34
C ASP A 184 15.04 5.20 15.48
N GLY A 185 14.04 5.53 14.61
CA GLY A 185 14.07 6.68 13.72
C GLY A 185 14.85 6.48 12.42
N GLU A 186 15.40 5.30 12.18
CA GLU A 186 16.21 4.97 11.00
C GLU A 186 15.51 3.99 10.08
N GLU A 187 15.79 4.08 8.79
CA GLU A 187 15.37 3.08 7.82
C GLU A 187 16.05 1.74 8.12
N PHE A 188 15.26 0.67 8.13
CA PHE A 188 15.72 -0.68 8.42
C PHE A 188 15.16 -1.63 7.37
N PHE A 189 16.01 -2.38 6.66
CA PHE A 189 15.67 -3.27 5.55
C PHE A 189 14.90 -2.65 4.39
N SER A 190 15.05 -1.41 4.07
CA SER A 190 14.24 -0.69 3.07
C SER A 190 12.95 -0.08 3.60
N ASP A 191 12.23 0.54 2.70
CA ASP A 191 10.93 1.17 2.97
C ASP A 191 9.77 0.15 3.12
N ASP A 192 10.07 -1.17 3.18
CA ASP A 192 9.02 -2.19 3.28
C ASP A 192 8.53 -2.38 4.72
N PRO A 193 7.33 -1.89 5.04
CA PRO A 193 6.72 -2.07 6.36
C PRO A 193 6.58 -3.55 6.76
N ALA A 194 6.30 -4.44 5.81
CA ALA A 194 6.04 -5.84 6.11
C ALA A 194 7.32 -6.59 6.48
N VAL A 195 8.42 -6.40 5.74
CA VAL A 195 9.71 -7.02 6.08
C VAL A 195 10.14 -6.62 7.49
N VAL A 196 10.05 -5.33 7.83
CA VAL A 196 10.43 -4.83 9.16
C VAL A 196 9.54 -5.43 10.24
N THR A 197 8.22 -5.39 10.06
CA THR A 197 7.26 -5.80 11.11
C THR A 197 7.13 -7.31 11.27
N GLN A 198 7.40 -8.08 10.24
CA GLN A 198 7.48 -9.55 10.32
C GLN A 198 8.83 -10.03 10.84
N SER A 199 9.89 -9.24 10.67
CA SER A 199 11.25 -9.60 11.04
C SER A 199 11.57 -9.33 12.50
N LEU A 200 10.98 -8.27 13.08
CA LEU A 200 11.23 -7.87 14.46
C LEU A 200 10.22 -8.52 15.41
N ARG A 201 10.71 -8.97 16.56
CA ARG A 201 9.86 -9.51 17.63
C ARG A 201 9.17 -8.37 18.37
N ALA A 202 7.92 -8.58 18.75
CA ALA A 202 7.13 -7.61 19.51
C ALA A 202 7.73 -7.30 20.89
N ASP A 203 8.35 -8.29 21.54
CA ASP A 203 8.97 -8.15 22.86
C ASP A 203 10.23 -7.25 22.87
N ASN A 204 10.80 -6.98 21.69
CA ASN A 204 11.93 -6.05 21.52
C ASN A 204 11.48 -4.58 21.49
N ILE A 205 10.19 -4.30 21.32
CA ILE A 205 9.67 -2.95 21.13
C ILE A 205 9.27 -2.33 22.48
N ASP A 206 9.72 -1.10 22.74
CA ASP A 206 9.26 -0.25 23.84
C ASP A 206 7.98 0.50 23.44
N LYS A 207 8.01 1.14 22.27
CA LYS A 207 6.88 1.93 21.77
C LYS A 207 6.82 1.99 20.25
N VAL A 208 5.61 2.22 19.76
CA VAL A 208 5.32 2.47 18.35
C VAL A 208 4.82 3.89 18.21
N GLN A 209 5.37 4.65 17.26
CA GLN A 209 5.02 6.03 16.99
C GLN A 209 4.44 6.11 15.57
N ALA A 210 3.19 6.57 15.43
CA ALA A 210 2.52 6.76 14.16
C ALA A 210 2.40 8.26 13.85
N PHE A 211 2.93 8.70 12.70
CA PHE A 211 2.94 10.11 12.30
C PHE A 211 3.03 10.28 10.78
N ASP A 212 2.73 11.49 10.31
CA ASP A 212 2.92 11.89 8.92
C ASP A 212 4.32 12.49 8.78
N LYS A 213 5.27 11.71 8.25
CA LYS A 213 6.63 12.17 7.98
C LYS A 213 6.59 13.13 6.80
N LYS A 214 6.94 14.39 7.04
CA LYS A 214 7.11 15.40 5.99
C LYS A 214 8.40 15.14 5.22
N SER A 215 8.49 15.67 4.00
CA SER A 215 9.74 15.65 3.24
C SER A 215 10.89 16.31 4.03
N ASP A 216 12.12 15.91 3.76
CA ASP A 216 13.31 16.53 4.38
C ASP A 216 13.37 18.05 4.07
N GLN A 217 12.88 18.45 2.90
CA GLN A 217 12.73 19.85 2.49
C GLN A 217 11.69 20.59 3.34
N ALA A 218 10.49 20.02 3.50
CA ALA A 218 9.42 20.64 4.28
C ALA A 218 9.76 20.74 5.78
N VAL A 219 10.45 19.74 6.34
CA VAL A 219 10.95 19.80 7.72
C VAL A 219 11.98 20.91 7.88
N PHE A 220 12.83 21.10 6.88
CA PHE A 220 13.91 22.07 6.94
C PHE A 220 13.44 23.50 6.72
N THR A 221 12.65 23.74 5.69
CA THR A 221 12.12 25.09 5.35
C THR A 221 10.96 25.51 6.24
N GLY A 222 10.30 24.53 6.84
CA GLY A 222 9.05 24.74 7.55
C GLY A 222 7.85 24.93 6.62
N ILE A 223 8.02 24.91 5.31
CA ILE A 223 6.95 25.03 4.31
C ILE A 223 6.47 23.64 3.91
N ASP A 224 5.16 23.43 3.98
CA ASP A 224 4.55 22.16 3.56
C ASP A 224 4.55 22.09 2.03
N ASP A 225 5.41 21.24 1.48
CA ASP A 225 5.51 20.98 0.04
C ASP A 225 4.48 19.97 -0.46
N GLY A 226 3.63 19.52 0.45
CA GLY A 226 2.59 18.57 0.15
C GLY A 226 3.03 17.11 0.23
N GLN A 227 4.30 16.83 0.32
CA GLN A 227 4.81 15.47 0.44
C GLN A 227 4.80 15.03 1.89
N LYS A 228 3.94 14.07 2.19
CA LYS A 228 3.82 13.43 3.51
C LYS A 228 3.74 11.93 3.32
N THR A 229 4.48 11.22 4.13
CA THR A 229 4.51 9.76 4.12
C THR A 229 4.01 9.25 5.46
N LYS A 230 2.92 8.48 5.49
CA LYS A 230 2.46 7.84 6.72
C LYS A 230 3.54 6.87 7.20
N THR A 231 4.08 7.12 8.37
CA THR A 231 5.25 6.43 8.91
C THR A 231 4.97 5.85 10.29
N LEU A 232 5.44 4.64 10.53
CA LEU A 232 5.57 4.06 11.86
C LEU A 232 7.05 4.09 12.27
N ASN A 233 7.34 4.49 13.50
CA ASN A 233 8.66 4.33 14.10
C ASN A 233 8.58 3.34 15.27
N LEU A 234 9.36 2.27 15.17
CA LEU A 234 9.49 1.24 16.19
C LEU A 234 10.68 1.59 17.09
N VAL A 235 10.41 1.97 18.31
CA VAL A 235 11.47 2.28 19.30
C VAL A 235 11.78 1.01 20.05
N LEU A 236 13.04 0.59 20.04
CA LEU A 236 13.51 -0.62 20.74
C LEU A 236 13.66 -0.35 22.23
N LYS A 237 13.45 -1.38 23.06
CA LYS A 237 13.83 -1.37 24.47
C LYS A 237 15.35 -1.23 24.61
N GLU A 238 15.82 -0.55 25.63
CA GLU A 238 17.26 -0.29 25.83
C GLU A 238 18.09 -1.58 25.93
N ASP A 239 17.56 -2.59 26.63
CA ASP A 239 18.19 -3.91 26.75
C ASP A 239 18.20 -4.72 25.43
N LYS A 240 17.43 -4.30 24.43
CA LYS A 240 17.33 -4.94 23.10
C LYS A 240 18.17 -4.24 22.03
N LYS A 241 18.76 -3.10 22.34
CA LYS A 241 19.70 -2.40 21.45
C LYS A 241 21.06 -3.09 21.35
N ASN A 242 21.33 -4.06 22.26
CA ASN A 242 22.53 -4.89 22.25
C ASN A 242 22.18 -6.37 22.29
N GLY A 243 22.69 -7.15 21.35
CA GLY A 243 22.45 -8.57 21.27
C GLY A 243 22.20 -9.09 19.86
N TYR A 244 21.78 -10.34 19.78
CA TYR A 244 21.35 -10.95 18.53
C TYR A 244 20.03 -11.68 18.70
N PHE A 245 19.21 -11.63 17.66
CA PHE A 245 17.92 -12.32 17.61
C PHE A 245 17.59 -12.72 16.19
N GLY A 246 16.77 -13.75 16.07
CA GLY A 246 16.38 -14.23 14.76
C GLY A 246 15.37 -15.35 14.79
N LYS A 247 15.04 -15.83 13.59
CA LYS A 247 14.07 -16.90 13.35
C LYS A 247 14.52 -17.74 12.18
N LEU A 248 14.42 -19.05 12.33
CA LEU A 248 14.55 -20.02 11.24
C LEU A 248 13.23 -20.78 11.13
N GLU A 249 12.71 -20.97 9.93
CA GLU A 249 11.50 -21.71 9.65
C GLU A 249 11.72 -22.53 8.38
N ALA A 250 11.42 -23.82 8.44
CA ALA A 250 11.45 -24.71 7.29
C ALA A 250 10.17 -25.56 7.28
N GLY A 251 9.55 -25.68 6.12
CA GLY A 251 8.31 -26.41 5.94
C GLY A 251 8.23 -27.14 4.62
N SER A 252 7.52 -28.28 4.61
CA SER A 252 7.26 -29.06 3.41
C SER A 252 5.96 -29.86 3.54
N ASP A 253 5.34 -30.20 2.40
CA ASP A 253 4.27 -31.18 2.29
C ASP A 253 4.80 -32.58 1.94
N ALA A 254 6.15 -32.73 1.89
CA ALA A 254 6.88 -33.91 1.46
C ALA A 254 6.78 -34.28 -0.04
N GLU A 255 6.01 -33.54 -0.83
CA GLU A 255 5.85 -33.80 -2.27
C GLU A 255 6.33 -32.61 -3.13
N LYS A 256 5.53 -31.57 -3.19
CA LYS A 256 5.66 -30.46 -4.12
C LYS A 256 6.00 -29.12 -3.47
N TYR A 257 5.37 -28.84 -2.33
CA TYR A 257 5.42 -27.52 -1.71
C TYR A 257 6.46 -27.46 -0.60
N ARG A 258 7.25 -26.39 -0.64
CA ARG A 258 8.33 -26.17 0.34
C ARG A 258 8.52 -24.70 0.62
N MET A 259 8.91 -24.39 1.83
CA MET A 259 9.31 -23.07 2.24
C MET A 259 10.51 -23.13 3.20
N GLY A 260 11.38 -22.14 3.11
CA GLY A 260 12.48 -21.91 4.02
C GLY A 260 12.62 -20.42 4.31
N LYS A 261 12.77 -20.06 5.57
CA LYS A 261 12.95 -18.67 5.99
C LYS A 261 14.02 -18.59 7.07
N GLY A 262 15.02 -17.75 6.85
CA GLY A 262 16.05 -17.42 7.82
C GLY A 262 16.16 -15.93 8.02
N LEU A 263 16.23 -15.50 9.28
CA LEU A 263 16.42 -14.12 9.65
C LEU A 263 17.36 -14.03 10.84
N VAL A 264 18.37 -13.17 10.75
CA VAL A 264 19.34 -12.90 11.81
C VAL A 264 19.56 -11.40 11.94
N ASN A 265 19.51 -10.89 13.16
CA ASN A 265 19.76 -9.48 13.49
C ASN A 265 20.83 -9.43 14.59
N LEU A 266 21.82 -8.56 14.41
CA LEU A 266 22.92 -8.27 15.31
C LEU A 266 22.93 -6.78 15.61
N PHE A 267 22.60 -6.40 16.84
CA PHE A 267 22.54 -4.99 17.25
C PHE A 267 23.63 -4.72 18.30
N LYS A 268 24.33 -3.60 18.11
CA LYS A 268 25.32 -3.10 19.05
C LYS A 268 25.19 -1.58 19.14
N ASN A 269 24.34 -1.10 20.03
CA ASN A 269 23.95 0.31 20.15
C ASN A 269 23.46 0.92 18.84
N LYS A 270 24.28 1.76 18.20
CA LYS A 270 23.97 2.43 16.94
C LYS A 270 24.26 1.59 15.70
N LYS A 271 25.08 0.54 15.86
CA LYS A 271 25.42 -0.38 14.78
C LYS A 271 24.39 -1.49 14.69
N LYS A 272 23.78 -1.65 13.51
CA LYS A 272 22.83 -2.71 13.23
C LYS A 272 23.28 -3.47 11.99
N VAL A 273 23.33 -4.79 12.10
CA VAL A 273 23.59 -5.71 10.99
C VAL A 273 22.45 -6.70 10.95
N ALA A 274 21.90 -6.94 9.78
CA ALA A 274 20.84 -7.92 9.65
C ALA A 274 20.94 -8.64 8.31
N ALA A 275 20.49 -9.89 8.28
CA ALA A 275 20.43 -10.72 7.08
C ALA A 275 19.13 -11.53 7.08
N TYR A 276 18.54 -11.70 5.89
CA TYR A 276 17.43 -12.63 5.71
C TYR A 276 17.56 -13.40 4.40
N LEU A 277 16.98 -14.60 4.39
CA LEU A 277 16.82 -15.43 3.20
C LEU A 277 15.46 -16.12 3.30
N THR A 278 14.67 -16.04 2.24
CA THR A 278 13.39 -16.75 2.12
C THR A 278 13.35 -17.46 0.77
N THR A 279 12.97 -18.72 0.77
CA THR A 279 12.68 -19.49 -0.44
C THR A 279 11.29 -20.11 -0.29
N ASP A 280 10.46 -20.00 -1.33
CA ASP A 280 9.07 -20.43 -1.24
C ASP A 280 8.47 -20.72 -2.62
N ASN A 281 7.65 -21.78 -2.68
CA ASN A 281 6.81 -22.08 -3.85
C ASN A 281 5.33 -22.25 -3.48
N THR A 282 4.91 -21.64 -2.35
CA THR A 282 3.57 -21.80 -1.79
C THR A 282 2.68 -20.57 -1.92
N GLN A 283 3.15 -19.46 -2.48
CA GLN A 283 2.51 -18.13 -2.53
C GLN A 283 2.41 -17.39 -1.19
N PHE A 284 2.64 -18.03 -0.04
CA PHE A 284 2.44 -17.41 1.27
C PHE A 284 3.58 -16.52 1.71
N GLU A 285 4.78 -16.87 1.28
CA GLU A 285 5.99 -16.14 1.61
C GLU A 285 6.59 -15.46 0.38
N SER A 286 5.94 -15.64 -0.80
CA SER A 286 6.26 -14.82 -1.97
C SER A 286 5.96 -13.36 -1.66
N LEU A 287 6.70 -12.47 -2.29
CA LEU A 287 6.63 -11.03 -2.09
C LEU A 287 5.18 -10.55 -1.94
N ASN A 288 4.86 -9.95 -0.79
CA ASN A 288 3.59 -9.26 -0.64
C ASN A 288 3.58 -7.98 -1.49
N TRP A 289 2.40 -7.36 -1.66
CA TRP A 289 2.21 -6.14 -2.43
C TRP A 289 3.18 -4.99 -2.07
N ASN A 290 3.57 -4.84 -0.80
CA ASN A 290 4.51 -3.83 -0.35
C ASN A 290 5.96 -4.18 -0.73
N GLU A 291 6.31 -5.45 -0.67
CA GLU A 291 7.62 -5.92 -1.12
C GLU A 291 7.81 -5.65 -2.61
N ARG A 292 6.79 -5.84 -3.44
CA ARG A 292 6.84 -5.51 -4.87
C ARG A 292 7.12 -4.02 -5.11
N ARG A 293 6.36 -3.15 -4.46
CA ARG A 293 6.52 -1.69 -4.55
C ARG A 293 7.90 -1.23 -4.09
N ASN A 294 8.44 -1.85 -3.04
CA ASN A 294 9.75 -1.49 -2.49
C ASN A 294 10.92 -2.08 -3.27
N TYR A 295 10.67 -3.08 -4.10
CA TYR A 295 11.64 -3.56 -5.08
C TYR A 295 11.69 -2.67 -6.33
N GLY A 296 11.05 -1.48 -6.32
CA GLY A 296 11.11 -0.47 -7.37
C GLY A 296 10.05 -0.63 -8.45
N GLU A 297 8.98 -1.38 -8.17
CA GLU A 297 7.75 -1.22 -8.91
C GLU A 297 7.11 0.10 -8.48
N ASP A 298 7.44 1.17 -9.19
CA ASP A 298 6.71 2.43 -9.09
C ASP A 298 5.28 2.15 -9.51
N MET A 299 4.40 2.19 -8.53
CA MET A 299 2.96 2.04 -8.71
C MET A 299 2.32 3.34 -9.21
N ASN A 300 2.88 3.95 -10.19
CA ASN A 300 2.10 4.69 -11.14
C ASN A 300 1.55 3.65 -12.14
N GLY A 301 0.73 2.72 -11.59
CA GLY A 301 0.01 1.74 -12.37
C GLY A 301 -1.17 2.34 -13.11
N GLY A 302 -0.84 3.16 -14.07
CA GLY A 302 -1.48 3.15 -15.36
C GLY A 302 -0.65 2.17 -16.19
N THR A 303 -1.21 1.50 -17.10
CA THR A 303 -0.52 0.91 -18.25
C THR A 303 0.62 1.84 -18.64
N GLU A 304 1.78 1.73 -17.97
CA GLU A 304 2.97 2.39 -18.42
C GLU A 304 3.46 1.55 -19.58
N VAL A 305 2.91 1.96 -20.62
CA VAL A 305 3.60 1.91 -21.84
C VAL A 305 4.89 2.67 -21.62
N SER A 306 6.01 2.01 -21.75
CA SER A 306 7.33 2.65 -21.67
C SER A 306 7.33 3.88 -22.56
N ASP A 307 7.95 4.97 -22.16
CA ASP A 307 8.00 6.23 -22.92
C ASP A 307 8.55 6.08 -24.35
N ASP A 308 9.04 4.91 -24.71
CA ASP A 308 9.69 4.59 -25.98
C ASP A 308 8.84 3.76 -26.94
N GLY A 309 7.58 3.50 -26.63
CA GLY A 309 6.78 2.63 -27.47
C GLY A 309 7.19 1.16 -27.40
N SER A 310 8.15 0.79 -26.57
CA SER A 310 8.47 -0.59 -26.25
C SER A 310 7.48 -1.12 -25.25
N ILE A 311 6.47 -1.53 -25.77
CA ILE A 311 5.38 -1.90 -25.17
C ILE A 311 5.33 -2.97 -24.33
N MET A 312 4.42 -2.85 -23.67
CA MET A 312 3.50 -3.88 -23.22
C MET A 312 4.01 -5.32 -23.06
N MET A 313 4.95 -5.75 -23.83
CA MET A 313 5.69 -6.97 -23.53
C MET A 313 6.38 -6.89 -22.17
N TRP A 314 6.73 -5.68 -21.72
CA TRP A 314 7.42 -5.41 -20.47
C TRP A 314 6.47 -5.01 -19.36
N SER A 315 5.40 -4.30 -19.66
CA SER A 315 4.48 -3.80 -18.64
C SER A 315 3.46 -4.85 -18.18
N ARG A 316 3.04 -5.75 -19.05
CA ARG A 316 2.23 -6.91 -18.65
C ARG A 316 3.04 -7.98 -17.91
N GLY A 317 4.34 -8.05 -18.12
CA GLY A 317 5.27 -8.91 -17.37
C GLY A 317 5.56 -8.39 -15.95
N ASP A 318 5.28 -7.12 -15.64
CA ASP A 318 5.47 -6.56 -14.31
C ASP A 318 4.28 -6.82 -13.38
N ASP A 319 3.11 -7.15 -13.92
CA ASP A 319 1.95 -7.59 -13.16
C ASP A 319 2.02 -9.09 -12.82
N PHE A 320 3.13 -9.55 -12.22
CA PHE A 320 3.14 -10.83 -11.54
C PHE A 320 2.22 -10.72 -10.30
N THR A 321 0.93 -10.84 -10.52
CA THR A 321 -0.05 -10.76 -9.44
C THR A 321 0.09 -11.97 -8.52
N THR A 322 0.12 -11.75 -7.21
CA THR A 322 0.03 -12.83 -6.24
C THR A 322 -1.29 -13.55 -6.44
N GLY A 323 -1.22 -14.81 -6.79
CA GLY A 323 -2.39 -15.63 -7.07
C GLY A 323 -2.44 -16.19 -8.46
N GLN A 324 -1.61 -15.70 -9.39
CA GLN A 324 -1.51 -16.25 -10.75
C GLN A 324 -0.40 -17.27 -10.84
N GLY A 325 -0.70 -18.44 -11.43
CA GLY A 325 0.29 -19.48 -11.70
C GLY A 325 0.94 -20.11 -10.46
N PHE A 326 2.04 -20.77 -10.71
CA PHE A 326 2.85 -21.47 -9.72
C PHE A 326 4.18 -20.74 -9.52
N PRO A 327 4.33 -19.97 -8.42
CA PRO A 327 5.55 -19.25 -8.14
C PRO A 327 6.66 -20.17 -7.61
N ASN A 328 7.89 -19.81 -7.92
CA ASN A 328 9.09 -20.28 -7.24
C ASN A 328 9.96 -19.06 -6.97
N SER A 329 10.06 -18.68 -5.71
CA SER A 329 10.66 -17.41 -5.27
C SER A 329 11.83 -17.66 -4.32
N THR A 330 12.93 -16.94 -4.52
CA THR A 330 14.03 -16.83 -3.56
C THR A 330 14.36 -15.36 -3.36
N THR A 331 14.27 -14.89 -2.13
CA THR A 331 14.52 -13.50 -1.75
C THR A 331 15.52 -13.43 -0.62
N GLY A 332 16.54 -12.59 -0.72
CA GLY A 332 17.54 -12.40 0.32
C GLY A 332 17.93 -10.94 0.49
N GLY A 333 18.43 -10.58 1.66
CA GLY A 333 18.87 -9.22 1.90
C GLY A 333 19.89 -9.12 3.02
N LEU A 334 20.74 -8.09 2.90
CA LEU A 334 21.75 -7.70 3.88
C LEU A 334 21.53 -6.24 4.22
N HIS A 335 21.57 -5.92 5.50
CA HIS A 335 21.44 -4.55 5.99
C HIS A 335 22.59 -4.23 6.93
N PHE A 336 23.13 -3.02 6.77
CA PHE A 336 24.14 -2.45 7.66
C PHE A 336 23.79 -1.00 7.93
N SER A 337 23.80 -0.60 9.20
CA SER A 337 23.72 0.82 9.59
C SER A 337 24.62 1.10 10.78
N ASP A 338 25.23 2.30 10.78
CA ASP A 338 26.08 2.77 11.88
C ASP A 338 26.12 4.31 11.91
N LYS A 339 26.29 4.86 13.14
CA LYS A 339 26.50 6.29 13.38
C LYS A 339 27.79 6.51 14.15
N TRP A 340 28.61 7.42 13.69
CA TRP A 340 29.89 7.78 14.31
C TRP A 340 30.11 9.29 14.36
N ASP A 341 31.23 9.71 14.97
CA ASP A 341 31.60 11.11 15.13
C ASP A 341 30.52 11.92 15.87
N LYS A 342 30.07 11.42 17.04
CA LYS A 342 29.00 12.02 17.86
C LYS A 342 27.71 12.28 17.06
N ASP A 343 27.32 11.32 16.21
CA ASP A 343 26.15 11.37 15.30
C ASP A 343 26.23 12.45 14.20
N LYS A 344 27.43 12.90 13.87
CA LYS A 344 27.61 13.76 12.71
C LYS A 344 27.55 13.01 11.39
N LYS A 345 27.94 11.74 11.41
CA LYS A 345 27.97 10.87 10.24
C LYS A 345 27.03 9.68 10.47
N ASN A 346 26.11 9.46 9.54
CA ASN A 346 25.20 8.33 9.51
C ASN A 346 25.31 7.61 8.18
N PHE A 347 25.53 6.30 8.22
CA PHE A 347 25.64 5.46 7.03
C PHE A 347 24.67 4.29 7.16
N ILE A 348 23.86 4.10 6.13
CA ILE A 348 22.89 3.00 6.02
C ILE A 348 23.06 2.38 4.64
N SER A 349 23.25 1.07 4.58
CA SER A 349 23.32 0.35 3.30
C SER A 349 22.48 -0.92 3.37
N THR A 350 21.74 -1.17 2.31
CA THR A 350 20.87 -2.35 2.19
C THR A 350 21.04 -2.94 0.81
N TYR A 351 21.41 -4.22 0.76
CA TYR A 351 21.42 -5.02 -0.45
C TYR A 351 20.23 -5.99 -0.43
N GLN A 352 19.59 -6.16 -1.57
CA GLN A 352 18.46 -7.08 -1.75
C GLN A 352 18.64 -7.85 -3.05
N PHE A 353 18.34 -9.14 -2.98
CA PHE A 353 18.27 -10.07 -4.11
C PHE A 353 16.89 -10.69 -4.16
N ASN A 354 16.34 -10.80 -5.36
CA ASN A 354 15.08 -11.50 -5.62
C ASN A 354 15.20 -12.29 -6.93
N ASP A 355 14.79 -13.55 -6.91
CA ASP A 355 14.62 -14.42 -8.08
C ASP A 355 13.21 -15.01 -8.03
N LEU A 356 12.36 -14.62 -8.94
CA LEU A 356 10.98 -15.10 -9.07
C LEU A 356 10.80 -15.75 -10.44
N ARG A 357 10.37 -17.01 -10.45
CA ARG A 357 9.85 -17.70 -11.63
C ARG A 357 8.38 -17.98 -11.44
N LEU A 358 7.59 -17.68 -12.44
CA LEU A 358 6.15 -17.86 -12.44
C LEU A 358 5.74 -18.65 -13.70
N THR A 359 5.08 -19.80 -13.51
CA THR A 359 4.58 -20.64 -14.61
C THR A 359 3.09 -20.85 -14.47
N GLY A 360 2.37 -20.93 -15.56
CA GLY A 360 0.92 -21.16 -15.45
C GLY A 360 0.19 -21.10 -16.77
N LEU A 361 -1.14 -21.27 -16.65
CA LEU A 361 -2.09 -21.18 -17.73
C LEU A 361 -3.21 -20.21 -17.33
N ASN A 362 -3.54 -19.27 -18.18
CA ASN A 362 -4.65 -18.35 -18.04
C ASN A 362 -5.65 -18.56 -19.17
N THR A 363 -6.94 -18.50 -18.86
CA THR A 363 -8.00 -18.46 -19.88
C THR A 363 -8.80 -17.18 -19.67
N SER A 364 -9.13 -16.49 -20.75
CA SER A 364 -9.91 -15.25 -20.71
C SER A 364 -11.01 -15.26 -21.77
N THR A 365 -12.20 -14.88 -21.38
CA THR A 365 -13.31 -14.56 -22.30
C THR A 365 -13.67 -13.09 -22.10
N THR A 366 -13.57 -12.29 -23.17
CA THR A 366 -13.89 -10.86 -23.15
C THR A 366 -14.93 -10.54 -24.19
N GLN A 367 -16.09 -10.04 -23.77
CA GLN A 367 -17.12 -9.51 -24.64
C GLN A 367 -16.96 -7.99 -24.72
N THR A 368 -16.72 -7.46 -25.92
CA THR A 368 -16.60 -6.04 -26.22
C THR A 368 -17.83 -5.55 -26.94
N LEU A 369 -18.51 -4.54 -26.40
CA LEU A 369 -19.67 -3.93 -27.01
C LEU A 369 -19.27 -2.96 -28.12
N LEU A 370 -20.01 -2.98 -29.25
CA LEU A 370 -19.79 -2.11 -30.40
C LEU A 370 -20.82 -0.99 -30.45
N PRO A 371 -20.50 0.16 -31.12
CA PRO A 371 -21.40 1.33 -31.20
C PRO A 371 -22.73 1.11 -31.93
N ASP A 372 -22.87 0.05 -32.71
CA ASP A 372 -24.09 -0.35 -33.44
C ASP A 372 -24.98 -1.32 -32.66
N GLY A 373 -24.63 -1.63 -31.40
CA GLY A 373 -25.36 -2.56 -30.54
C GLY A 373 -24.90 -4.01 -30.68
N GLY A 374 -24.00 -4.34 -31.62
CA GLY A 374 -23.35 -5.64 -31.71
C GLY A 374 -22.26 -5.84 -30.63
N PHE A 375 -21.68 -7.02 -30.61
CA PHE A 375 -20.55 -7.32 -29.73
C PHE A 375 -19.57 -8.30 -30.38
N LEU A 376 -18.34 -8.28 -29.89
CA LEU A 376 -17.31 -9.27 -30.22
C LEU A 376 -16.96 -10.05 -28.96
N VAL A 377 -16.84 -11.36 -29.06
CA VAL A 377 -16.34 -12.24 -28.01
C VAL A 377 -14.94 -12.70 -28.34
N ASN A 378 -13.96 -12.34 -27.53
CA ASN A 378 -12.59 -12.81 -27.64
C ASN A 378 -12.33 -13.86 -26.56
N ASN A 379 -11.98 -15.08 -26.96
CA ASN A 379 -11.49 -16.12 -26.07
C ASN A 379 -9.98 -16.23 -26.25
N SER A 380 -9.26 -16.36 -25.16
CA SER A 380 -7.82 -16.61 -25.19
C SER A 380 -7.37 -17.57 -24.13
N GLN A 381 -6.35 -18.34 -24.43
CA GLN A 381 -5.63 -19.20 -23.52
C GLN A 381 -4.15 -18.83 -23.61
N GLU A 382 -3.55 -18.44 -22.49
CA GLU A 382 -2.15 -18.05 -22.37
C GLU A 382 -1.41 -19.04 -21.47
N SER A 383 -0.36 -19.68 -22.00
CA SER A 383 0.61 -20.44 -21.25
C SER A 383 1.87 -19.58 -21.08
N PHE A 384 2.39 -19.48 -19.87
CA PHE A 384 3.53 -18.63 -19.58
C PHE A 384 4.57 -19.29 -18.68
N ASP A 385 5.85 -18.94 -18.91
CA ASP A 385 7.01 -19.25 -18.09
C ASP A 385 7.88 -17.98 -18.00
N ASN A 386 7.72 -17.25 -16.92
CA ASN A 386 8.33 -15.95 -16.73
C ASN A 386 9.28 -15.98 -15.54
N ARG A 387 10.50 -15.47 -15.72
CA ARG A 387 11.49 -15.34 -14.66
C ARG A 387 12.03 -13.93 -14.58
N LYS A 388 12.06 -13.38 -13.36
CA LYS A 388 12.61 -12.05 -13.06
C LYS A 388 13.62 -12.17 -11.93
N ARG A 389 14.86 -11.74 -12.19
CA ARG A 389 15.92 -11.62 -11.19
C ARG A 389 16.21 -10.15 -10.95
N ARG A 390 16.32 -9.78 -9.69
CA ARG A 390 16.67 -8.41 -9.33
C ARG A 390 17.74 -8.39 -8.26
N ASN A 391 18.74 -7.55 -8.46
CA ASN A 391 19.71 -7.15 -7.48
C ASN A 391 19.55 -5.65 -7.23
N ARG A 392 19.50 -5.22 -5.97
CA ARG A 392 19.36 -3.81 -5.60
C ARG A 392 20.29 -3.48 -4.45
N LEU A 393 21.05 -2.40 -4.58
CA LEU A 393 21.84 -1.81 -3.52
C LEU A 393 21.35 -0.39 -3.28
N ARG A 394 20.96 -0.08 -2.03
CA ARG A 394 20.58 1.27 -1.60
C ARG A 394 21.50 1.70 -0.48
N THR A 395 22.11 2.87 -0.62
CA THR A 395 22.98 3.47 0.39
C THR A 395 22.52 4.88 0.71
N THR A 396 22.45 5.21 1.99
CA THR A 396 22.18 6.56 2.50
C THR A 396 23.37 7.01 3.34
N TYR A 397 23.90 8.17 3.02
CA TYR A 397 24.94 8.83 3.80
C TYR A 397 24.48 10.22 4.21
N GLU A 398 24.50 10.49 5.52
CA GLU A 398 24.15 11.79 6.08
C GLU A 398 25.36 12.36 6.82
N LEU A 399 25.71 13.61 6.50
CA LEU A 399 26.81 14.37 7.10
C LEU A 399 26.29 15.69 7.66
N LYS A 400 26.45 15.89 8.98
CA LYS A 400 26.30 17.21 9.60
C LYS A 400 27.64 17.92 9.46
N ILE A 401 27.75 18.87 8.53
CA ILE A 401 28.97 19.64 8.27
C ILE A 401 29.25 20.52 9.49
N ASP A 402 28.21 21.23 9.94
CA ASP A 402 28.22 22.05 11.16
C ASP A 402 26.80 22.07 11.78
N SER A 403 26.57 22.93 12.80
CA SER A 403 25.25 23.07 13.46
C SER A 403 24.17 23.65 12.55
N THR A 404 24.55 24.28 11.44
CA THR A 404 23.65 24.99 10.51
C THR A 404 23.54 24.31 9.14
N SER A 405 24.49 23.45 8.77
CA SER A 405 24.62 22.87 7.44
C SER A 405 24.73 21.36 7.47
N SER A 406 24.04 20.68 6.58
CA SER A 406 24.11 19.23 6.40
C SER A 406 23.94 18.81 4.95
N LEU A 407 24.52 17.66 4.65
CA LEU A 407 24.44 16.98 3.35
C LEU A 407 23.86 15.59 3.57
N LYS A 408 22.90 15.20 2.73
CA LYS A 408 22.36 13.85 2.66
C LYS A 408 22.48 13.35 1.22
N ILE A 409 23.02 12.15 1.06
CA ILE A 409 23.14 11.47 -0.23
C ILE A 409 22.42 10.13 -0.11
N ILE A 410 21.51 9.86 -1.03
CA ILE A 410 20.87 8.55 -1.20
C ILE A 410 21.26 8.05 -2.59
N ALA A 411 21.90 6.91 -2.66
CA ALA A 411 22.24 6.26 -3.94
C ALA A 411 21.56 4.89 -4.00
N THR A 412 20.95 4.59 -5.14
CA THR A 412 20.33 3.28 -5.41
C THR A 412 20.83 2.78 -6.75
N GLY A 413 21.35 1.55 -6.80
CA GLY A 413 21.66 0.83 -8.02
C GLY A 413 20.81 -0.43 -8.11
N SER A 414 20.27 -0.77 -9.29
CA SER A 414 19.59 -2.04 -9.49
C SER A 414 19.92 -2.65 -10.85
N LEU A 415 20.00 -3.99 -10.87
CA LEU A 415 20.12 -4.82 -12.06
C LEU A 415 18.93 -5.76 -12.09
N ILE A 416 18.15 -5.71 -13.17
CA ILE A 416 16.97 -6.52 -13.38
C ILE A 416 17.16 -7.34 -14.65
N GLN A 417 16.98 -8.65 -14.55
CA GLN A 417 16.98 -9.57 -15.70
C GLN A 417 15.61 -10.21 -15.80
N THR A 418 15.00 -10.14 -16.98
CA THR A 418 13.68 -10.67 -17.27
C THR A 418 13.77 -11.65 -18.43
N ASN A 419 13.23 -12.85 -18.24
CA ASN A 419 13.07 -13.86 -19.28
C ASN A 419 11.59 -14.22 -19.32
N THR A 420 10.96 -14.12 -20.49
CA THR A 420 9.56 -14.51 -20.68
C THR A 420 9.40 -15.46 -21.86
N ASN A 421 8.50 -16.43 -21.72
CA ASN A 421 8.03 -17.30 -22.77
C ASN A 421 6.52 -17.43 -22.64
N ASN A 422 5.79 -16.75 -23.50
CA ASN A 422 4.33 -16.73 -23.49
C ASN A 422 3.79 -17.27 -24.80
N LEU A 423 2.89 -18.27 -24.72
CA LEU A 423 2.13 -18.80 -25.85
C LEU A 423 0.66 -18.46 -25.64
N VAL A 424 0.08 -17.72 -26.56
CA VAL A 424 -1.32 -17.30 -26.57
C VAL A 424 -2.03 -17.94 -27.75
N ASN A 425 -3.07 -18.71 -27.49
CA ASN A 425 -4.01 -19.20 -28.50
C ASN A 425 -5.38 -18.56 -28.24
N GLY A 426 -6.03 -18.06 -29.26
CA GLY A 426 -7.29 -17.35 -29.10
C GLY A 426 -8.13 -17.31 -30.38
N ASN A 427 -9.39 -16.91 -30.20
CA ASN A 427 -10.30 -16.63 -31.31
C ASN A 427 -11.21 -15.44 -31.02
N ALA A 428 -11.69 -14.80 -32.06
CA ALA A 428 -12.72 -13.79 -31.99
C ALA A 428 -13.99 -14.27 -32.70
N LEU A 429 -15.14 -14.10 -32.04
CA LEU A 429 -16.45 -14.42 -32.55
C LEU A 429 -17.32 -13.17 -32.67
N ASP A 430 -18.18 -13.13 -33.68
CA ASP A 430 -19.20 -12.11 -33.78
C ASP A 430 -20.43 -12.39 -32.89
N ASN A 431 -21.45 -11.54 -32.99
CA ASN A 431 -22.72 -11.68 -32.26
C ASN A 431 -23.58 -12.87 -32.68
N THR A 432 -23.28 -13.55 -33.79
CA THR A 432 -23.94 -14.75 -34.28
C THR A 432 -23.23 -16.04 -33.80
N GLY A 433 -22.02 -15.90 -33.24
CA GLY A 433 -21.15 -16.99 -32.84
C GLY A 433 -20.23 -17.48 -33.96
N PHE A 434 -20.18 -16.76 -35.08
CA PHE A 434 -19.27 -17.05 -36.18
C PHE A 434 -17.84 -16.66 -35.80
N VAL A 435 -16.86 -17.54 -36.05
CA VAL A 435 -15.45 -17.29 -35.81
C VAL A 435 -14.90 -16.34 -36.87
N ILE A 436 -14.54 -15.13 -36.51
CA ILE A 436 -13.98 -14.10 -37.40
C ILE A 436 -12.50 -14.35 -37.62
N ASN A 437 -11.76 -14.69 -36.58
CA ASN A 437 -10.35 -14.99 -36.63
C ASN A 437 -9.91 -16.00 -35.55
N GLU A 438 -8.77 -16.67 -35.83
CA GLU A 438 -8.02 -17.45 -34.85
C GLU A 438 -6.58 -16.96 -34.82
N THR A 439 -5.97 -16.96 -33.65
CA THR A 439 -4.58 -16.54 -33.44
C THR A 439 -3.83 -17.57 -32.60
N SER A 440 -2.60 -17.87 -33.00
CA SER A 440 -1.61 -18.55 -32.18
C SER A 440 -0.36 -17.69 -32.18
N ARG A 441 0.07 -17.21 -31.00
CA ARG A 441 1.17 -16.28 -30.86
C ARG A 441 2.12 -16.72 -29.74
N GLN A 442 3.40 -16.90 -30.10
CA GLN A 442 4.46 -17.11 -29.13
C GLN A 442 5.36 -15.89 -29.04
N THR A 443 5.66 -15.47 -27.81
CA THR A 443 6.54 -14.37 -27.52
C THR A 443 7.66 -14.85 -26.59
N LEU A 444 8.89 -14.71 -27.05
CA LEU A 444 10.11 -14.96 -26.27
C LEU A 444 10.81 -13.63 -26.01
N LEU A 445 11.29 -13.43 -24.80
CA LEU A 445 11.98 -12.20 -24.45
C LEU A 445 13.10 -12.45 -23.44
N ASN A 446 14.27 -11.87 -23.70
CA ASN A 446 15.38 -11.78 -22.76
C ASN A 446 15.78 -10.32 -22.62
N ALA A 447 15.73 -9.80 -21.41
CA ALA A 447 15.95 -8.39 -21.16
C ALA A 447 16.78 -8.13 -19.92
N GLU A 448 17.55 -7.06 -19.99
CA GLU A 448 18.32 -6.53 -18.87
C GLU A 448 18.05 -5.03 -18.70
N GLU A 449 17.80 -4.64 -17.48
CA GLU A 449 17.62 -3.24 -17.08
C GLU A 449 18.61 -2.90 -15.94
N GLN A 450 19.41 -1.87 -16.16
CA GLN A 450 20.34 -1.31 -15.19
C GLN A 450 19.84 0.08 -14.80
N ASN A 451 19.58 0.30 -13.50
CA ASN A 451 19.13 1.59 -12.98
C ASN A 451 20.13 2.13 -11.98
N ILE A 452 20.43 3.42 -12.09
CA ILE A 452 21.17 4.19 -11.09
C ILE A 452 20.33 5.42 -10.74
N PHE A 453 20.12 5.63 -9.46
CA PHE A 453 19.46 6.83 -8.94
C PHE A 453 20.28 7.41 -7.80
N ALA A 454 20.47 8.74 -7.80
CA ALA A 454 21.08 9.44 -6.68
C ALA A 454 20.27 10.69 -6.32
N ASN A 455 19.95 10.84 -5.04
CA ASN A 455 19.38 12.06 -4.48
C ASN A 455 20.41 12.73 -3.58
N ILE A 456 20.75 13.97 -3.87
CA ILE A 456 21.72 14.78 -3.14
C ILE A 456 20.95 15.96 -2.55
N PHE A 457 20.91 16.06 -1.24
CA PHE A 457 20.20 17.12 -0.53
C PHE A 457 21.16 17.87 0.39
N TRP A 458 21.55 19.08 -0.01
CA TRP A 458 22.30 20.01 0.81
C TRP A 458 21.39 21.09 1.36
N LYS A 459 21.60 21.49 2.63
CA LYS A 459 20.79 22.49 3.32
C LYS A 459 21.60 23.31 4.29
N LYS A 460 21.25 24.62 4.42
CA LYS A 460 21.88 25.56 5.34
C LYS A 460 20.87 26.51 5.96
N ARG A 461 20.94 26.69 7.29
CA ARG A 461 20.22 27.71 8.06
C ARG A 461 21.08 28.93 8.26
N PHE A 462 20.48 30.11 8.21
CA PHE A 462 21.13 31.37 8.52
C PHE A 462 20.86 31.79 9.97
N LYS A 463 21.56 32.86 10.44
CA LYS A 463 21.35 33.40 11.79
C LYS A 463 19.92 33.88 12.05
N LYS A 464 19.24 34.46 11.02
CA LYS A 464 17.82 34.84 11.11
C LYS A 464 16.97 33.59 11.11
N ALA A 465 16.22 33.36 12.18
CA ALA A 465 15.34 32.18 12.34
C ALA A 465 14.32 32.10 11.18
N GLY A 466 14.21 30.96 10.52
CA GLY A 466 13.34 30.75 9.35
C GLY A 466 13.96 31.14 8.00
N ARG A 467 15.14 31.77 7.96
CA ARG A 467 15.88 32.00 6.72
C ARG A 467 16.71 30.77 6.43
N THR A 468 16.48 30.16 5.26
CA THR A 468 17.15 28.92 4.83
C THR A 468 17.47 28.94 3.36
N ILE A 469 18.47 28.18 2.96
CA ILE A 469 18.74 27.82 1.57
C ILE A 469 18.95 26.33 1.47
N SER A 470 18.45 25.70 0.41
CA SER A 470 18.64 24.28 0.16
C SER A 470 18.70 23.98 -1.33
N VAL A 471 19.46 22.96 -1.68
CA VAL A 471 19.56 22.41 -3.02
C VAL A 471 19.26 20.92 -2.93
N ALA A 472 18.25 20.47 -3.68
CA ALA A 472 17.90 19.07 -3.86
C ALA A 472 18.14 18.71 -5.32
N THR A 473 18.98 17.72 -5.57
CA THR A 473 19.29 17.25 -6.93
C THR A 473 19.05 15.75 -7.01
N ASP A 474 18.18 15.35 -7.94
CA ASP A 474 17.95 13.97 -8.34
C ASP A 474 18.69 13.70 -9.64
N LEU A 475 19.44 12.62 -9.67
CA LEU A 475 20.11 12.09 -10.85
C LEU A 475 19.57 10.70 -11.11
N ASN A 476 19.13 10.43 -12.32
CA ASN A 476 18.67 9.12 -12.76
C ASN A 476 19.35 8.69 -14.05
N GLY A 477 19.69 7.42 -14.12
CA GLY A 477 20.21 6.76 -15.31
C GLY A 477 19.58 5.38 -15.42
N THR A 478 19.05 5.04 -16.60
CA THR A 478 18.52 3.72 -16.90
C THR A 478 19.06 3.27 -18.24
N ARG A 479 19.57 2.05 -18.30
CA ARG A 479 19.91 1.38 -19.56
C ARG A 479 19.07 0.12 -19.64
N ARG A 480 18.34 -0.03 -20.74
CA ARG A 480 17.54 -1.22 -21.05
C ARG A 480 18.01 -1.83 -22.34
N THR A 481 18.33 -3.11 -22.30
CA THR A 481 18.67 -3.87 -23.50
C THR A 481 17.84 -5.14 -23.51
N GLY A 482 17.44 -5.58 -24.71
CA GLY A 482 16.70 -6.81 -24.81
C GLY A 482 16.57 -7.32 -26.25
N ASP A 483 16.44 -8.65 -26.33
CA ASP A 483 16.15 -9.40 -27.53
C ASP A 483 14.86 -10.18 -27.35
N GLY A 484 13.97 -10.10 -28.32
CA GLY A 484 12.71 -10.83 -28.30
C GLY A 484 12.38 -11.44 -29.66
N PHE A 485 11.58 -12.51 -29.65
CA PHE A 485 11.03 -13.15 -30.85
C PHE A 485 9.51 -13.12 -30.76
N LEU A 486 8.88 -12.83 -31.88
CA LEU A 486 7.43 -12.89 -32.07
C LEU A 486 7.14 -13.84 -33.22
N PHE A 487 6.50 -14.96 -32.88
CA PHE A 487 5.94 -15.89 -33.85
C PHE A 487 4.42 -15.80 -33.73
N ALA A 488 3.72 -15.47 -34.80
CA ALA A 488 2.27 -15.42 -34.79
C ALA A 488 1.68 -15.98 -36.10
N LYS A 489 0.57 -16.72 -35.96
CA LYS A 489 -0.26 -17.18 -37.06
C LYS A 489 -1.68 -16.72 -36.80
N ASN A 490 -2.18 -15.85 -37.66
CA ASN A 490 -3.54 -15.33 -37.61
C ASN A 490 -4.30 -15.85 -38.86
N SER A 491 -5.40 -16.55 -38.63
CA SER A 491 -6.31 -17.04 -39.68
C SER A 491 -7.58 -16.19 -39.62
N PHE A 492 -7.99 -15.62 -40.77
CA PHE A 492 -9.19 -14.79 -40.91
C PHE A 492 -10.22 -15.50 -41.76
N PHE A 493 -11.47 -15.60 -41.34
CA PHE A 493 -12.49 -16.40 -41.98
C PHE A 493 -13.49 -15.55 -42.78
N ASN A 494 -13.72 -14.29 -42.42
CA ASN A 494 -14.67 -13.39 -43.07
C ASN A 494 -14.19 -12.80 -44.40
N SER A 495 -12.91 -12.82 -44.73
CA SER A 495 -12.29 -12.18 -45.92
C SER A 495 -11.86 -13.16 -46.98
N GLY A 496 -12.62 -14.25 -47.21
CA GLY A 496 -12.27 -15.25 -48.19
C GLY A 496 -11.14 -16.21 -47.76
N GLY A 497 -10.85 -16.27 -46.46
CA GLY A 497 -9.88 -17.21 -45.89
C GLY A 497 -8.42 -16.76 -46.08
N SER A 498 -7.93 -15.78 -45.33
CA SER A 498 -6.52 -15.38 -45.39
C SER A 498 -5.74 -15.81 -44.13
N ILE A 499 -4.48 -16.15 -44.30
CA ILE A 499 -3.56 -16.48 -43.22
C ILE A 499 -2.43 -15.46 -43.22
N GLN A 500 -2.17 -14.89 -42.06
CA GLN A 500 -1.03 -14.03 -41.80
C GLN A 500 -0.05 -14.75 -40.89
N GLU A 501 1.16 -14.98 -41.36
CA GLU A 501 2.25 -15.54 -40.57
C GLU A 501 3.28 -14.42 -40.27
N ILE A 502 3.68 -14.33 -39.00
CA ILE A 502 4.64 -13.35 -38.53
C ILE A 502 5.76 -14.09 -37.82
N ASP A 503 6.98 -13.88 -38.33
CA ASP A 503 8.21 -14.33 -37.71
C ASP A 503 9.16 -13.12 -37.62
N GLN A 504 9.38 -12.64 -36.40
CA GLN A 504 10.13 -11.41 -36.18
C GLN A 504 11.06 -11.55 -34.97
N LYS A 505 12.29 -11.01 -35.15
CA LYS A 505 13.19 -10.71 -34.04
C LYS A 505 13.10 -9.23 -33.74
N LYS A 506 12.94 -8.87 -32.44
CA LYS A 506 12.89 -7.50 -31.96
C LYS A 506 14.08 -7.26 -31.06
N THR A 507 14.87 -6.21 -31.33
CA THR A 507 15.95 -5.75 -30.46
C THR A 507 15.61 -4.39 -29.90
N ASN A 508 15.90 -4.15 -28.64
CA ASN A 508 15.72 -2.87 -27.97
C ASN A 508 17.00 -2.44 -27.27
N ASN A 509 17.39 -1.17 -27.45
CA ASN A 509 18.47 -0.54 -26.71
C ASN A 509 18.03 0.88 -26.33
N GLU A 510 17.77 1.09 -25.04
CA GLU A 510 17.27 2.35 -24.52
C GLU A 510 18.21 2.87 -23.42
N ILE A 511 18.54 4.17 -23.50
CA ILE A 511 19.31 4.86 -22.48
C ILE A 511 18.56 6.12 -22.08
N LEU A 512 18.10 6.12 -20.83
CA LEU A 512 17.48 7.29 -20.20
C LEU A 512 18.49 7.92 -19.25
N SER A 513 18.56 9.23 -19.25
CA SER A 513 19.33 10.01 -18.28
C SER A 513 18.54 11.24 -17.88
N GLY A 514 18.60 11.59 -16.61
CA GLY A 514 17.87 12.75 -16.10
C GLY A 514 18.57 13.43 -14.94
N ILE A 515 18.38 14.72 -14.88
CA ILE A 515 18.74 15.58 -13.75
C ILE A 515 17.53 16.46 -13.41
N ASN A 516 17.15 16.47 -12.12
CA ASN A 516 16.15 17.37 -11.58
C ASN A 516 16.78 18.07 -10.36
N SER A 517 16.99 19.38 -10.46
CA SER A 517 17.61 20.18 -9.39
C SER A 517 16.68 21.28 -8.96
N LYS A 518 16.35 21.33 -7.65
CA LYS A 518 15.52 22.38 -7.05
C LYS A 518 16.34 23.18 -6.05
N LEU A 519 16.47 24.48 -6.31
CA LEU A 519 16.97 25.47 -5.37
C LEU A 519 15.77 26.10 -4.66
N SER A 520 15.79 26.17 -3.33
CA SER A 520 14.79 26.85 -2.52
C SER A 520 15.43 27.80 -1.52
N TYR A 521 14.93 29.02 -1.48
CA TYR A 521 15.30 30.04 -0.50
C TYR A 521 14.07 30.48 0.28
N THR A 522 14.17 30.50 1.61
CA THR A 522 13.07 31.00 2.46
C THR A 522 13.47 32.26 3.19
N GLU A 523 12.56 33.23 3.18
CA GLU A 523 12.71 34.48 3.92
C GLU A 523 11.54 34.64 4.91
N PRO A 524 11.81 34.75 6.22
CA PRO A 524 10.77 35.07 7.22
C PRO A 524 10.40 36.56 7.12
N ILE A 525 9.15 36.83 6.72
CA ILE A 525 8.58 38.19 6.64
C ILE A 525 8.13 38.66 8.01
N SER A 526 7.53 37.75 8.79
CA SER A 526 7.11 37.95 10.15
C SER A 526 7.32 36.70 11.01
N LYS A 527 6.99 36.79 12.32
CA LYS A 527 7.03 35.61 13.21
C LYS A 527 6.15 34.46 12.73
N ASN A 528 5.10 34.78 11.97
CA ASN A 528 4.08 33.84 11.53
C ASN A 528 4.09 33.61 10.02
N SER A 529 4.86 34.36 9.25
CA SER A 529 4.83 34.37 7.78
C SER A 529 6.22 34.11 7.19
N ILE A 530 6.27 33.21 6.24
CA ILE A 530 7.48 32.85 5.46
C ILE A 530 7.15 32.89 3.97
N LEU A 531 8.06 33.47 3.19
CA LEU A 531 8.02 33.42 1.73
C LEU A 531 9.10 32.47 1.23
N GLU A 532 8.75 31.56 0.32
CA GLU A 532 9.69 30.70 -0.41
C GLU A 532 9.79 31.14 -1.85
N LEU A 533 11.00 31.35 -2.30
CA LEU A 533 11.38 31.44 -3.70
C LEU A 533 11.99 30.12 -4.12
N SER A 534 11.51 29.53 -5.18
CA SER A 534 12.05 28.27 -5.70
C SER A 534 12.33 28.36 -7.19
N TYR A 535 13.40 27.69 -7.59
CA TYR A 535 13.73 27.48 -9.00
C TYR A 535 14.04 26.00 -9.19
N ARG A 536 13.42 25.38 -10.22
CA ARG A 536 13.65 23.99 -10.60
C ARG A 536 14.13 23.92 -12.03
N PHE A 537 15.16 23.15 -12.22
CA PHE A 537 15.70 22.77 -13.51
C PHE A 537 15.56 21.26 -13.68
N GLU A 538 14.95 20.85 -14.77
CA GLU A 538 14.83 19.44 -15.15
C GLU A 538 15.36 19.27 -16.58
N ASN A 539 16.17 18.23 -16.79
CA ASN A 539 16.60 17.81 -18.12
C ASN A 539 16.54 16.27 -18.17
N ASN A 540 15.63 15.76 -18.99
CA ASN A 540 15.44 14.34 -19.22
C ASN A 540 15.74 14.03 -20.68
N ARG A 541 16.67 13.10 -20.92
CA ARG A 541 17.07 12.64 -22.25
C ARG A 541 16.80 11.14 -22.36
N ASN A 542 16.11 10.76 -23.42
CA ASN A 542 15.87 9.38 -23.79
C ASN A 542 16.47 9.14 -25.19
N ASN A 543 17.36 8.14 -25.32
CA ASN A 543 17.86 7.63 -26.59
C ASN A 543 17.36 6.19 -26.73
N SER A 544 16.42 5.96 -27.65
CA SER A 544 15.76 4.68 -27.84
C SER A 544 15.92 4.19 -29.26
N GLU A 545 16.50 3.03 -29.41
CA GLU A 545 16.65 2.32 -30.67
C GLU A 545 15.94 0.98 -30.58
N ARG A 546 14.96 0.78 -31.46
CA ARG A 546 14.24 -0.49 -31.60
C ARG A 546 14.32 -0.95 -33.06
N ASN A 547 14.80 -2.17 -33.26
CA ASN A 547 14.81 -2.79 -34.58
C ASN A 547 13.91 -4.02 -34.55
N THR A 548 13.03 -4.12 -35.54
CA THR A 548 12.22 -5.30 -35.87
C THR A 548 12.74 -5.89 -37.16
N LEU A 549 13.20 -7.12 -37.09
CA LEU A 549 13.78 -7.85 -38.22
C LEU A 549 12.84 -9.00 -38.63
N SER A 550 12.69 -9.20 -39.92
CA SER A 550 11.89 -10.30 -40.49
C SER A 550 12.68 -11.61 -40.46
N GLY A 551 12.02 -12.72 -40.12
CA GLY A 551 12.57 -14.08 -40.21
C GLY A 551 12.68 -14.63 -41.62
N GLY A 552 12.18 -13.89 -42.62
CA GLY A 552 12.17 -14.30 -44.03
C GLY A 552 10.95 -15.20 -44.36
N THR A 553 10.70 -15.37 -45.63
CA THR A 553 9.71 -16.31 -46.15
C THR A 553 10.28 -17.74 -46.10
N GLY A 554 9.72 -18.61 -45.25
CA GLY A 554 10.14 -19.99 -45.14
C GLY A 554 10.72 -20.44 -43.79
N GLY A 555 10.72 -19.60 -42.78
CA GLY A 555 11.11 -19.95 -41.41
C GLY A 555 12.59 -20.26 -41.21
N LEU A 556 13.47 -19.71 -42.05
CA LEU A 556 14.93 -19.94 -42.00
C LEU A 556 15.65 -19.15 -40.93
N GLY A 557 14.96 -18.24 -40.20
CA GLY A 557 15.52 -17.54 -39.03
C GLY A 557 16.70 -16.60 -39.31
N ASP A 558 16.81 -16.06 -40.53
CA ASP A 558 17.96 -15.25 -40.95
C ASP A 558 18.00 -13.85 -40.33
N TYR A 559 16.82 -13.28 -39.96
CA TYR A 559 16.64 -11.98 -39.24
C TYR A 559 17.59 -10.87 -39.66
N GLN A 560 17.84 -10.74 -40.99
CA GLN A 560 18.72 -9.68 -41.49
C GLN A 560 17.96 -8.47 -42.02
N GLN A 561 16.70 -8.67 -42.46
CA GLN A 561 15.92 -7.61 -43.06
C GLN A 561 15.16 -6.79 -42.00
N ILE A 562 15.49 -5.51 -41.88
CA ILE A 562 14.81 -4.58 -40.98
C ILE A 562 13.45 -4.17 -41.58
N ILE A 563 12.38 -4.29 -40.77
CA ILE A 563 11.05 -3.80 -41.10
C ILE A 563 10.96 -2.33 -40.65
N ASN A 564 11.13 -1.38 -41.54
CA ASN A 564 11.21 0.05 -41.24
C ASN A 564 9.95 0.61 -40.58
N SER A 565 8.73 0.15 -40.97
CA SER A 565 7.47 0.59 -40.36
C SER A 565 7.30 0.18 -38.89
N LEU A 566 8.08 -0.79 -38.40
CA LEU A 566 8.07 -1.33 -37.02
C LEU A 566 9.38 -1.01 -36.27
N SER A 567 10.28 -0.22 -36.87
CA SER A 567 11.59 0.08 -36.32
C SER A 567 11.77 1.58 -36.12
N ASN A 568 12.45 1.97 -35.06
CA ASN A 568 12.68 3.39 -34.76
C ASN A 568 14.08 3.65 -34.18
N HIS A 569 14.51 4.90 -34.24
CA HIS A 569 15.66 5.40 -33.49
C HIS A 569 15.40 6.86 -33.13
N PHE A 570 15.02 7.10 -31.90
CA PHE A 570 14.67 8.42 -31.40
C PHE A 570 15.64 8.93 -30.36
N ILE A 571 15.91 10.24 -30.41
CA ILE A 571 16.45 10.99 -29.28
C ILE A 571 15.38 11.98 -28.86
N PHE A 572 14.86 11.79 -27.65
CA PHE A 572 13.91 12.69 -27.02
C PHE A 572 14.63 13.47 -25.90
N ASN A 573 14.55 14.78 -25.92
CA ASN A 573 15.09 15.63 -24.90
C ASN A 573 14.00 16.57 -24.36
N ASN A 574 13.86 16.62 -23.05
CA ASN A 574 12.89 17.48 -22.36
C ASN A 574 13.64 18.35 -21.35
N VAL A 575 13.70 19.65 -21.59
CA VAL A 575 14.28 20.63 -20.68
C VAL A 575 13.16 21.48 -20.09
N THR A 576 13.09 21.54 -18.77
CA THR A 576 12.06 22.31 -18.06
C THR A 576 12.68 23.25 -17.03
N HIS A 577 12.25 24.51 -17.08
CA HIS A 577 12.59 25.56 -16.10
C HIS A 577 11.31 25.96 -15.37
N THR A 578 11.31 25.94 -14.04
CA THR A 578 10.14 26.30 -13.24
C THR A 578 10.53 27.27 -12.14
N GLY A 579 10.01 28.49 -12.18
CA GLY A 579 10.12 29.51 -11.12
C GLY A 579 8.87 29.52 -10.26
N GLY A 580 9.00 29.47 -8.95
CA GLY A 580 7.87 29.41 -8.04
C GLY A 580 7.98 30.36 -6.85
N LEU A 581 6.83 30.86 -6.40
CA LEU A 581 6.66 31.67 -5.21
C LEU A 581 5.59 31.01 -4.32
N THR A 582 5.93 30.78 -3.04
CA THR A 582 4.98 30.23 -2.06
C THR A 582 4.99 31.06 -0.79
N PHE A 583 3.83 31.54 -0.40
CA PHE A 583 3.59 32.23 0.87
C PHE A 583 3.01 31.25 1.88
N ARG A 584 3.54 31.25 3.11
CA ARG A 584 3.02 30.49 4.23
C ARG A 584 2.70 31.37 5.40
N TYR A 585 1.52 31.13 5.98
CA TYR A 585 1.07 31.75 7.24
C TYR A 585 0.74 30.68 8.25
N ASN A 586 1.38 30.76 9.43
CA ASN A 586 1.18 29.79 10.51
C ASN A 586 0.90 30.56 11.82
N TYR A 587 -0.35 30.50 12.29
CA TYR A 587 -0.77 31.18 13.51
C TYR A 587 -1.68 30.28 14.35
N LYS A 588 -1.24 29.97 15.59
CA LYS A 588 -1.97 29.10 16.53
C LYS A 588 -2.41 27.77 15.88
N LYS A 589 -3.70 27.66 15.58
CA LYS A 589 -4.35 26.46 15.04
C LYS A 589 -4.48 26.45 13.52
N ILE A 590 -4.09 27.53 12.87
CA ILE A 590 -4.26 27.74 11.42
C ILE A 590 -2.90 27.66 10.73
N ASN A 591 -2.83 26.89 9.66
CA ASN A 591 -1.70 26.87 8.75
C ASN A 591 -2.25 26.99 7.31
N ILE A 592 -1.85 28.06 6.64
CA ILE A 592 -2.22 28.34 5.24
C ILE A 592 -0.95 28.37 4.42
N SER A 593 -0.99 27.77 3.25
CA SER A 593 0.04 27.93 2.24
C SER A 593 -0.65 28.20 0.91
N ALA A 594 -0.19 29.22 0.19
CA ALA A 594 -0.65 29.55 -1.16
C ALA A 594 0.56 29.88 -2.02
N GLY A 595 0.63 29.32 -3.19
CA GLY A 595 1.73 29.52 -4.11
C GLY A 595 1.35 29.27 -5.54
N SER A 596 2.19 29.75 -6.42
CA SER A 596 2.12 29.45 -7.84
C SER A 596 3.53 29.30 -8.42
N ALA A 597 3.64 28.55 -9.49
CA ALA A 597 4.85 28.45 -10.27
C ALA A 597 4.54 28.63 -11.76
N ILE A 598 5.51 29.19 -12.48
CA ILE A 598 5.49 29.28 -13.94
C ILE A 598 6.61 28.39 -14.46
N GLY A 599 6.26 27.47 -15.33
CA GLY A 599 7.17 26.51 -15.96
C GLY A 599 7.21 26.71 -17.47
N SER A 600 8.41 26.72 -18.04
CA SER A 600 8.65 26.56 -19.48
C SER A 600 9.25 25.20 -19.73
N ALA A 601 8.66 24.43 -20.63
CA ALA A 601 9.11 23.09 -21.01
C ALA A 601 9.35 23.04 -22.52
N ASP A 602 10.59 22.67 -22.89
CA ASP A 602 11.04 22.56 -24.27
C ASP A 602 11.28 21.08 -24.60
N PHE A 603 10.47 20.56 -25.54
CA PHE A 603 10.54 19.18 -26.01
C PHE A 603 11.20 19.15 -27.38
N MET A 604 12.24 18.36 -27.54
CA MET A 604 12.88 18.08 -28.80
C MET A 604 12.84 16.58 -29.08
N LEU A 605 12.19 16.18 -30.15
CA LEU A 605 12.18 14.82 -30.65
C LEU A 605 12.98 14.79 -31.97
N LYS A 606 14.04 14.02 -31.99
CA LYS A 606 14.83 13.73 -33.20
C LYS A 606 14.60 12.30 -33.63
N ASP A 607 14.05 12.10 -34.79
CA ASP A 607 13.95 10.80 -35.46
C ASP A 607 15.17 10.62 -36.37
N LEU A 608 16.13 9.82 -35.91
CA LEU A 608 17.38 9.60 -36.62
C LEU A 608 17.20 8.67 -37.83
N ARG A 609 16.14 7.85 -37.83
CA ARG A 609 15.82 6.95 -38.95
C ARG A 609 15.18 7.72 -40.11
N ASN A 610 14.18 8.53 -39.84
CA ASN A 610 13.47 9.33 -40.84
C ASN A 610 14.11 10.71 -41.06
N ARG A 611 15.16 11.09 -40.30
CA ARG A 611 15.85 12.38 -40.35
C ARG A 611 14.90 13.57 -40.18
N THR A 612 13.98 13.46 -39.22
CA THR A 612 13.04 14.53 -38.90
C THR A 612 13.22 14.99 -37.46
N ASP A 613 13.19 16.31 -37.28
CA ASP A 613 13.29 16.97 -35.99
C ASP A 613 11.97 17.69 -35.68
N ARG A 614 11.51 17.57 -34.44
CA ARG A 614 10.33 18.26 -33.96
C ARG A 614 10.61 18.91 -32.62
N SER A 615 10.20 20.18 -32.46
CA SER A 615 10.25 20.91 -31.21
C SER A 615 8.85 21.40 -30.82
N ILE A 616 8.51 21.30 -29.54
CA ILE A 616 7.26 21.78 -28.96
C ILE A 616 7.57 22.47 -27.66
N ASN A 617 7.08 23.71 -27.51
CA ASN A 617 7.28 24.50 -26.28
C ASN A 617 5.96 24.67 -25.57
N PHE A 618 5.98 24.56 -24.25
CA PHE A 618 4.82 24.75 -23.38
C PHE A 618 5.14 25.72 -22.26
N THR A 619 4.21 26.63 -21.98
CA THR A 619 4.26 27.46 -20.77
C THR A 619 3.11 27.07 -19.86
N ASN A 620 3.43 26.75 -18.61
CA ASN A 620 2.50 26.19 -17.64
C ASN A 620 2.39 27.10 -16.42
N PHE A 621 1.16 27.33 -15.96
CA PHE A 621 0.85 27.95 -14.68
C PHE A 621 0.43 26.86 -13.68
N LEU A 622 1.15 26.72 -12.56
CA LEU A 622 1.03 25.62 -11.60
C LEU A 622 0.60 26.18 -10.24
N PRO A 623 -0.69 26.41 -9.99
CA PRO A 623 -1.19 26.91 -8.72
C PRO A 623 -1.24 25.83 -7.65
N SER A 624 -1.02 26.22 -6.41
CA SER A 624 -1.19 25.36 -5.25
C SER A 624 -1.68 26.12 -4.03
N ALA A 625 -2.53 25.50 -3.25
CA ALA A 625 -3.02 26.06 -1.98
C ALA A 625 -3.23 24.94 -0.96
N SER A 626 -2.96 25.23 0.31
CA SER A 626 -3.31 24.33 1.40
C SER A 626 -3.81 25.10 2.60
N PHE A 627 -4.83 24.55 3.25
CA PHE A 627 -5.42 25.06 4.47
C PHE A 627 -5.48 23.92 5.49
N ASN A 628 -4.87 24.10 6.66
CA ASN A 628 -4.95 23.14 7.75
C ASN A 628 -5.43 23.86 9.01
N TYR A 629 -6.47 23.33 9.63
CA TYR A 629 -7.05 23.87 10.83
C TYR A 629 -7.16 22.82 11.92
N GLN A 630 -6.58 23.10 13.09
CA GLN A 630 -6.66 22.24 14.26
C GLN A 630 -7.87 22.63 15.11
N LEU A 631 -9.00 21.95 14.91
CA LEU A 631 -10.24 22.19 15.65
C LEU A 631 -10.05 22.00 17.15
N LYS A 632 -9.48 20.84 17.54
CA LYS A 632 -9.15 20.43 18.92
C LYS A 632 -7.77 19.77 18.93
N LYS A 633 -7.23 19.41 20.11
CA LYS A 633 -5.93 18.70 20.21
C LYS A 633 -5.84 17.44 19.37
N GLN A 634 -6.98 16.78 19.11
CA GLN A 634 -7.07 15.49 18.40
C GLN A 634 -8.05 15.54 17.22
N SER A 635 -8.40 16.74 16.74
CA SER A 635 -9.32 16.94 15.64
C SER A 635 -8.76 17.99 14.68
N ARG A 636 -8.61 17.62 13.42
CA ARG A 636 -8.07 18.50 12.37
C ARG A 636 -8.81 18.32 11.04
N ILE A 637 -8.85 19.40 10.28
CA ILE A 637 -9.26 19.41 8.88
C ILE A 637 -8.13 19.99 8.04
N GLY A 638 -7.87 19.36 6.90
CA GLY A 638 -6.94 19.82 5.89
C GLY A 638 -7.60 19.83 4.53
N ILE A 639 -7.40 20.91 3.78
CA ILE A 639 -7.85 21.05 2.40
C ILE A 639 -6.62 21.40 1.58
N ARG A 640 -6.44 20.74 0.43
CA ARG A 640 -5.35 21.02 -0.50
C ARG A 640 -5.88 21.08 -1.91
N TYR A 641 -5.37 22.01 -2.66
CA TYR A 641 -5.52 22.09 -4.11
C TYR A 641 -4.15 22.13 -4.78
N SER A 642 -3.99 21.41 -5.89
CA SER A 642 -2.82 21.50 -6.77
C SER A 642 -3.22 21.38 -8.23
N GLY A 643 -2.70 22.28 -9.06
CA GLY A 643 -2.74 22.20 -10.52
C GLY A 643 -1.38 21.77 -11.05
N ASN A 644 -1.35 20.67 -11.82
CA ASN A 644 -0.12 20.11 -12.39
C ASN A 644 -0.34 19.73 -13.86
N THR A 645 0.72 19.86 -14.67
CA THR A 645 0.73 19.36 -16.03
C THR A 645 1.32 17.96 -16.12
N ARG A 646 0.82 17.19 -17.08
CA ARG A 646 1.43 15.93 -17.52
C ARG A 646 1.69 16.01 -19.02
N ASN A 647 2.95 15.73 -19.37
CA ASN A 647 3.35 15.70 -20.77
C ASN A 647 2.94 14.39 -21.44
N PRO A 648 2.65 14.40 -22.76
CA PRO A 648 2.55 13.16 -23.52
C PRO A 648 3.85 12.37 -23.44
N THR A 649 3.76 11.06 -23.38
CA THR A 649 4.92 10.16 -23.43
C THR A 649 5.45 10.04 -24.85
N LEU A 650 6.71 9.61 -25.01
CA LEU A 650 7.32 9.38 -26.32
C LEU A 650 6.46 8.42 -27.16
N GLN A 651 5.95 7.34 -26.57
CA GLN A 651 5.09 6.40 -27.27
C GLN A 651 3.77 7.04 -27.73
N GLN A 652 3.14 7.85 -26.88
CA GLN A 652 1.88 8.50 -27.24
C GLN A 652 2.04 9.47 -28.42
N ILE A 653 3.25 10.03 -28.63
CA ILE A 653 3.54 10.94 -29.75
C ILE A 653 4.21 10.25 -30.95
N ASN A 654 4.74 9.05 -30.77
CA ASN A 654 5.48 8.32 -31.82
C ASN A 654 4.50 7.70 -32.83
N PRO A 655 4.57 8.06 -34.11
CA PRO A 655 3.64 7.58 -35.16
C PRO A 655 3.92 6.13 -35.63
N ILE A 656 4.85 5.41 -34.99
CA ILE A 656 5.22 4.05 -35.36
C ILE A 656 4.26 3.02 -34.78
N ILE A 657 3.92 2.03 -35.60
CA ILE A 657 3.02 0.94 -35.21
C ILE A 657 3.73 -0.02 -34.27
N ASP A 658 3.08 -0.29 -33.17
CA ASP A 658 3.42 -1.45 -32.35
C ASP A 658 2.54 -2.64 -32.66
N ASN A 659 3.19 -3.73 -33.01
CA ASN A 659 2.58 -5.01 -33.37
C ASN A 659 2.98 -6.14 -32.43
N ALA A 660 3.27 -5.85 -31.18
CA ALA A 660 3.52 -6.90 -30.17
C ALA A 660 2.31 -7.85 -30.05
N ASP A 661 1.11 -7.29 -30.20
CA ASP A 661 -0.11 -8.04 -30.52
C ASP A 661 -0.59 -7.64 -31.94
N PRO A 662 -0.43 -8.51 -32.95
CA PRO A 662 -0.77 -8.16 -34.32
C PRO A 662 -2.25 -7.87 -34.55
N LEU A 663 -3.15 -8.33 -33.65
CA LEU A 663 -4.58 -8.05 -33.73
C LEU A 663 -4.99 -6.82 -32.87
N ASN A 664 -4.07 -6.23 -32.09
CA ASN A 664 -4.28 -5.04 -31.28
C ASN A 664 -3.12 -4.05 -31.47
N LEU A 665 -3.12 -3.37 -32.59
CA LEU A 665 -2.08 -2.40 -32.94
C LEU A 665 -2.19 -1.12 -32.13
N THR A 666 -1.06 -0.52 -31.78
CA THR A 666 -1.00 0.81 -31.15
C THR A 666 -0.22 1.77 -32.02
N ILE A 667 -0.77 2.99 -32.21
CA ILE A 667 -0.16 4.06 -33.01
C ILE A 667 -0.17 5.34 -32.19
N GLY A 668 0.95 6.02 -32.09
CA GLY A 668 1.04 7.31 -31.41
C GLY A 668 0.42 8.47 -32.20
N ASN A 669 0.17 9.56 -31.52
CA ASN A 669 -0.41 10.80 -32.07
C ASN A 669 0.52 11.98 -31.81
N PRO A 670 1.26 12.44 -32.81
CA PRO A 670 2.18 13.56 -32.61
C PRO A 670 1.50 14.92 -32.36
N GLN A 671 0.18 15.04 -32.45
CA GLN A 671 -0.58 16.29 -32.23
C GLN A 671 -1.08 16.43 -30.78
N LEU A 672 -0.69 15.53 -29.89
CA LEU A 672 -1.11 15.55 -28.50
C LEU A 672 -0.66 16.83 -27.78
N LYS A 673 -1.59 17.36 -26.97
CA LYS A 673 -1.37 18.48 -26.04
C LYS A 673 -1.12 17.93 -24.64
N GLN A 674 -0.48 18.75 -23.78
CA GLN A 674 -0.34 18.45 -22.36
C GLN A 674 -1.71 18.32 -21.67
N GLU A 675 -1.81 17.40 -20.73
CA GLU A 675 -2.90 17.38 -19.76
C GLU A 675 -2.65 18.42 -18.68
N PHE A 676 -3.72 19.04 -18.19
CA PHE A 676 -3.69 19.81 -16.95
C PHE A 676 -4.61 19.15 -15.92
N ARG A 677 -4.00 18.68 -14.84
CA ARG A 677 -4.68 17.95 -13.77
C ARG A 677 -4.91 18.85 -12.58
N ASN A 678 -6.17 18.96 -12.18
CA ASN A 678 -6.60 19.66 -10.98
C ASN A 678 -6.92 18.61 -9.91
N ASN A 679 -6.30 18.72 -8.74
CA ASN A 679 -6.51 17.80 -7.64
C ASN A 679 -6.92 18.56 -6.39
N ILE A 680 -8.06 18.18 -5.80
CA ILE A 680 -8.58 18.71 -4.54
C ILE A 680 -8.64 17.56 -3.54
N GLU A 681 -7.94 17.70 -2.43
CA GLU A 681 -7.89 16.73 -1.36
C GLU A 681 -8.45 17.35 -0.08
N ILE A 682 -9.36 16.62 0.59
CA ILE A 682 -9.94 16.99 1.88
C ILE A 682 -9.70 15.85 2.86
N ASN A 683 -9.03 16.16 3.99
CA ASN A 683 -8.78 15.21 5.04
C ASN A 683 -9.34 15.74 6.36
N PHE A 684 -10.17 14.95 7.00
CA PHE A 684 -10.69 15.22 8.34
C PHE A 684 -10.39 14.06 9.27
N SER A 685 -9.90 14.35 10.47
CA SER A 685 -9.69 13.34 11.49
C SER A 685 -10.14 13.86 12.85
N ASP A 686 -10.92 13.05 13.57
CA ASP A 686 -11.29 13.27 14.97
C ASP A 686 -11.05 11.98 15.76
N TYR A 687 -10.12 12.02 16.68
CA TYR A 687 -9.78 10.87 17.50
C TYR A 687 -10.00 11.19 18.99
N LYS A 688 -10.73 10.34 19.67
CA LYS A 688 -10.99 10.46 21.11
C LYS A 688 -10.39 9.25 21.84
N VAL A 689 -9.14 9.38 22.27
CA VAL A 689 -8.37 8.32 22.93
C VAL A 689 -9.16 7.66 24.07
N LEU A 690 -9.73 8.50 24.97
CA LEU A 690 -10.42 8.03 26.15
C LEU A 690 -11.77 7.33 25.90
N LYS A 691 -12.29 7.41 24.68
CA LYS A 691 -13.54 6.74 24.26
C LYS A 691 -13.28 5.70 23.18
N SER A 692 -12.02 5.42 22.85
CA SER A 692 -11.61 4.58 21.73
C SER A 692 -12.40 4.87 20.45
N ARG A 693 -12.78 6.16 20.23
CA ARG A 693 -13.60 6.58 19.11
C ARG A 693 -12.78 7.33 18.09
N ASN A 694 -12.89 6.94 16.84
CA ASN A 694 -12.24 7.60 15.73
C ASN A 694 -13.24 7.91 14.61
N LEU A 695 -13.03 9.04 13.95
CA LEU A 695 -13.71 9.38 12.69
C LEU A 695 -12.65 9.91 11.74
N TYR A 696 -12.52 9.26 10.60
CA TYR A 696 -11.65 9.65 9.51
C TYR A 696 -12.46 9.85 8.25
N ILE A 697 -12.21 10.94 7.53
CA ILE A 697 -12.77 11.21 6.22
C ILE A 697 -11.63 11.70 5.35
N SER A 698 -11.41 11.04 4.22
CA SER A 698 -10.49 11.46 3.18
C SER A 698 -11.25 11.46 1.86
N ALA A 699 -11.30 12.62 1.19
CA ALA A 699 -11.94 12.77 -0.11
C ALA A 699 -10.94 13.38 -1.09
N ASN A 700 -10.90 12.81 -2.29
CA ASN A 700 -10.10 13.29 -3.40
C ASN A 700 -11.01 13.51 -4.60
N TYR A 701 -10.95 14.69 -5.18
CA TYR A 701 -11.59 15.04 -6.45
C TYR A 701 -10.55 15.50 -7.45
N SER A 702 -10.41 14.79 -8.54
CA SER A 702 -9.48 15.08 -9.62
C SER A 702 -10.26 15.25 -10.91
N PHE A 703 -9.98 16.34 -11.66
CA PHE A 703 -10.48 16.53 -13.02
C PHE A 703 -9.34 16.98 -13.94
N VAL A 704 -9.44 16.54 -15.21
CA VAL A 704 -8.34 16.69 -16.16
C VAL A 704 -8.81 17.44 -17.40
N ASN A 705 -8.14 18.52 -17.72
CA ASN A 705 -8.30 19.24 -18.97
C ASN A 705 -7.31 18.67 -20.00
N ASN A 706 -7.74 18.49 -21.24
CA ASN A 706 -6.98 17.86 -22.32
C ASN A 706 -6.46 16.46 -21.93
N ALA A 707 -7.26 15.68 -21.22
CA ALA A 707 -6.87 14.32 -20.80
C ALA A 707 -6.46 13.50 -22.03
N ILE A 708 -5.33 12.79 -21.94
CA ILE A 708 -4.88 11.89 -23.00
C ILE A 708 -5.54 10.53 -22.76
N THR A 709 -6.33 10.08 -23.71
CA THR A 709 -7.05 8.81 -23.64
C THR A 709 -6.88 8.02 -24.93
N ASN A 710 -7.22 6.73 -24.91
CA ASN A 710 -7.13 5.88 -26.09
C ASN A 710 -8.41 5.98 -26.92
N SER A 711 -8.24 6.20 -28.24
CA SER A 711 -9.25 6.03 -29.27
C SER A 711 -9.09 4.64 -29.88
N ASN A 712 -10.18 3.86 -29.93
CA ASN A 712 -10.18 2.52 -30.46
C ASN A 712 -10.97 2.46 -31.75
N THR A 713 -10.36 1.95 -32.83
CA THR A 713 -11.06 1.61 -34.08
C THR A 713 -11.02 0.11 -34.24
N ILE A 714 -12.17 -0.51 -34.51
CA ILE A 714 -12.33 -1.95 -34.62
C ILE A 714 -12.80 -2.32 -36.02
N ASP A 715 -11.98 -3.09 -36.73
CA ASP A 715 -12.40 -3.71 -37.96
C ASP A 715 -13.24 -4.97 -37.66
N LYS A 716 -14.53 -4.90 -37.94
CA LYS A 716 -15.48 -5.99 -37.67
C LYS A 716 -15.26 -7.21 -38.54
N THR A 717 -14.58 -7.06 -39.70
CA THR A 717 -14.34 -8.15 -40.63
C THR A 717 -13.20 -9.03 -40.18
N THR A 718 -12.14 -8.43 -39.65
CA THR A 718 -10.91 -9.12 -39.22
C THR A 718 -10.79 -9.22 -37.71
N GLY A 719 -11.57 -8.44 -36.94
CA GLY A 719 -11.40 -8.32 -35.51
C GLY A 719 -10.17 -7.48 -35.07
N LEU A 720 -9.43 -6.89 -36.03
CA LEU A 720 -8.27 -6.04 -35.77
C LEU A 720 -8.67 -4.77 -35.03
N ARG A 721 -7.91 -4.41 -34.02
CA ARG A 721 -8.07 -3.17 -33.25
C ARG A 721 -6.88 -2.26 -33.46
N ILE A 722 -7.17 -0.97 -33.65
CA ILE A 722 -6.16 0.09 -33.70
C ILE A 722 -6.42 1.05 -32.54
N ASN A 723 -5.44 1.19 -31.68
CA ASN A 723 -5.46 2.06 -30.53
C ASN A 723 -4.62 3.30 -30.85
N ARG A 724 -5.18 4.50 -30.60
CA ARG A 724 -4.49 5.78 -30.79
C ARG A 724 -4.77 6.71 -29.62
N ALA A 725 -3.73 7.39 -29.13
CA ALA A 725 -3.90 8.38 -28.08
C ALA A 725 -4.50 9.68 -28.62
N GLU A 726 -5.52 10.24 -27.92
CA GLU A 726 -6.18 11.48 -28.27
C GLU A 726 -6.49 12.34 -27.04
N ASN A 727 -6.56 13.68 -27.20
CA ASN A 727 -6.95 14.57 -26.12
C ASN A 727 -8.45 14.72 -26.04
N VAL A 728 -9.00 14.62 -24.82
CA VAL A 728 -10.43 14.81 -24.52
C VAL A 728 -10.60 15.69 -23.28
N ASN A 729 -11.81 16.20 -23.09
CA ASN A 729 -12.22 16.91 -21.88
C ASN A 729 -13.37 16.17 -21.18
N GLY A 730 -13.57 16.48 -19.89
CA GLY A 730 -14.67 15.92 -19.13
C GLY A 730 -14.29 14.75 -18.22
N ASN A 731 -13.03 14.29 -18.24
CA ASN A 731 -12.57 13.25 -17.33
C ASN A 731 -12.48 13.78 -15.90
N TYR A 732 -13.14 13.09 -14.98
CA TYR A 732 -13.01 13.35 -13.55
C TYR A 732 -13.10 12.06 -12.73
N GLN A 733 -12.54 12.13 -11.53
CA GLN A 733 -12.63 11.07 -10.54
C GLN A 733 -12.86 11.68 -9.17
N PHE A 734 -13.87 11.16 -8.45
CA PHE A 734 -14.11 11.43 -7.05
C PHE A 734 -14.01 10.13 -6.28
N ASN A 735 -13.17 10.10 -5.25
CA ASN A 735 -13.06 8.99 -4.31
C ASN A 735 -13.14 9.55 -2.90
N MET A 736 -13.95 8.93 -2.07
CA MET A 736 -13.99 9.24 -0.64
C MET A 736 -13.85 7.94 0.15
N TRP A 737 -13.16 8.04 1.25
CA TRP A 737 -13.11 7.01 2.27
C TRP A 737 -13.47 7.64 3.60
N SER A 738 -14.42 7.04 4.28
CA SER A 738 -14.79 7.43 5.64
C SER A 738 -14.82 6.19 6.53
N SER A 739 -14.35 6.34 7.76
CA SER A 739 -14.35 5.27 8.76
C SER A 739 -14.71 5.86 10.11
N TYR A 740 -15.75 5.30 10.73
CA TYR A 740 -16.16 5.60 12.07
C TYR A 740 -16.00 4.36 12.94
N GLY A 741 -15.08 4.41 13.90
CA GLY A 741 -14.78 3.32 14.80
C GLY A 741 -15.01 3.71 16.25
N PHE A 742 -15.49 2.75 17.07
CA PHE A 742 -15.62 2.91 18.52
C PHE A 742 -15.56 1.55 19.23
N GLU A 743 -15.17 1.58 20.47
CA GLU A 743 -15.22 0.44 21.37
C GLU A 743 -16.61 0.35 22.00
N LEU A 744 -17.32 -0.75 21.74
CA LEU A 744 -18.67 -0.96 22.27
C LEU A 744 -18.65 -1.43 23.72
N PHE A 745 -17.72 -2.33 24.04
CA PHE A 745 -17.35 -2.77 25.38
C PHE A 745 -15.85 -3.14 25.37
N PRO A 746 -15.19 -3.31 26.52
CA PRO A 746 -13.75 -3.53 26.59
C PRO A 746 -13.24 -4.57 25.62
N SER A 747 -12.25 -4.19 24.82
CA SER A 747 -11.63 -5.02 23.77
C SER A 747 -12.51 -5.36 22.57
N PHE A 748 -13.76 -4.92 22.47
CA PHE A 748 -14.66 -5.15 21.35
C PHE A 748 -14.86 -3.86 20.56
N ASN A 749 -14.30 -3.82 19.36
CA ASN A 749 -14.33 -2.67 18.48
C ASN A 749 -15.29 -2.88 17.31
N LEU A 750 -16.05 -1.86 16.97
CA LEU A 750 -16.88 -1.78 15.77
C LEU A 750 -16.39 -0.64 14.89
N ASN A 751 -16.35 -0.90 13.57
CA ASN A 751 -15.98 0.07 12.56
C ASN A 751 -17.01 0.07 11.44
N PHE A 752 -17.48 1.25 11.06
CA PHE A 752 -18.33 1.48 9.90
C PHE A 752 -17.51 2.19 8.84
N ASN A 753 -17.50 1.65 7.63
CA ASN A 753 -16.78 2.20 6.50
C ASN A 753 -17.77 2.58 5.40
N PHE A 754 -17.55 3.74 4.79
CA PHE A 754 -18.29 4.17 3.60
C PHE A 754 -17.31 4.70 2.56
N ARG A 755 -17.37 4.12 1.35
CA ARG A 755 -16.39 4.39 0.26
C ARG A 755 -17.14 4.62 -1.06
N PRO A 756 -17.66 5.83 -1.32
CA PRO A 756 -18.18 6.20 -2.63
C PRO A 756 -17.06 6.49 -3.61
N SER A 757 -17.22 6.03 -4.84
CA SER A 757 -16.34 6.35 -5.97
C SER A 757 -17.21 6.71 -7.18
N LEU A 758 -16.89 7.83 -7.83
CA LEU A 758 -17.52 8.27 -9.07
C LEU A 758 -16.41 8.60 -10.08
N THR A 759 -16.52 8.03 -11.25
CA THR A 759 -15.53 8.24 -12.31
C THR A 759 -16.26 8.50 -13.62
N ARG A 760 -15.88 9.55 -14.30
CA ARG A 760 -16.21 9.79 -15.71
C ARG A 760 -14.95 9.65 -16.53
N PHE A 761 -15.00 8.79 -17.52
CA PHE A 761 -13.95 8.57 -18.48
C PHE A 761 -14.49 8.74 -19.90
N VAL A 762 -13.89 9.66 -20.64
CA VAL A 762 -14.24 9.96 -22.05
C VAL A 762 -13.18 9.34 -22.94
N ASN A 763 -13.60 8.63 -23.95
CA ASN A 763 -12.74 8.07 -24.99
C ASN A 763 -13.48 8.05 -26.34
N PHE A 764 -12.81 7.57 -27.39
CA PHE A 764 -13.46 7.37 -28.70
C PHE A 764 -13.48 5.89 -29.03
N ILE A 765 -14.61 5.44 -29.62
CA ILE A 765 -14.76 4.11 -30.19
C ILE A 765 -15.29 4.31 -31.61
N ASP A 766 -14.58 3.81 -32.62
CA ASP A 766 -14.87 4.05 -34.04
C ASP A 766 -15.11 5.54 -34.37
N ARG A 767 -14.25 6.42 -33.79
CA ARG A 767 -14.30 7.90 -33.91
C ARG A 767 -15.53 8.55 -33.30
N LYS A 768 -16.39 7.83 -32.58
CA LYS A 768 -17.50 8.39 -31.82
C LYS A 768 -17.09 8.61 -30.38
N GLU A 769 -17.40 9.79 -29.84
CA GLU A 769 -17.17 10.09 -28.43
C GLU A 769 -18.00 9.17 -27.54
N ASN A 770 -17.36 8.56 -26.59
CA ASN A 770 -17.96 7.67 -25.63
C ASN A 770 -17.70 8.17 -24.22
N ILE A 771 -18.76 8.51 -23.51
CA ILE A 771 -18.73 8.93 -22.12
C ILE A 771 -19.09 7.72 -21.26
N ASN A 772 -18.15 7.29 -20.45
CA ASN A 772 -18.30 6.19 -19.50
C ASN A 772 -18.47 6.77 -18.10
N ASP A 773 -19.64 6.57 -17.49
CA ASP A 773 -19.91 6.92 -16.10
C ASP A 773 -19.92 5.65 -15.25
N SER A 774 -19.05 5.60 -14.26
CA SER A 774 -18.96 4.50 -13.27
C SER A 774 -19.17 5.06 -11.87
N ARG A 775 -20.02 4.40 -11.09
CA ARG A 775 -20.33 4.76 -9.71
C ARG A 775 -20.29 3.51 -8.85
N SER A 776 -19.61 3.59 -7.72
CA SER A 776 -19.57 2.52 -6.73
C SER A 776 -19.86 3.09 -5.36
N LEU A 777 -20.81 2.50 -4.65
CA LEU A 777 -21.12 2.82 -3.27
C LEU A 777 -20.82 1.58 -2.43
N ASN A 778 -19.74 1.62 -1.66
CA ASN A 778 -19.32 0.52 -0.80
C ASN A 778 -19.59 0.86 0.67
N PHE A 779 -20.35 0.01 1.35
CA PHE A 779 -20.62 0.07 2.79
C PHE A 779 -19.97 -1.14 3.45
N GLY A 780 -19.23 -0.92 4.53
CA GLY A 780 -18.57 -1.97 5.27
C GLY A 780 -18.81 -1.86 6.77
N ILE A 781 -18.89 -3.02 7.42
CA ILE A 781 -18.94 -3.15 8.88
C ILE A 781 -17.82 -4.10 9.28
N GLY A 782 -16.91 -3.61 10.11
CA GLY A 782 -15.85 -4.41 10.72
C GLY A 782 -16.05 -4.54 12.21
N SER A 783 -15.68 -5.68 12.77
CA SER A 783 -15.63 -5.91 14.20
C SER A 783 -14.36 -6.64 14.59
N GLY A 784 -13.77 -6.24 15.69
CA GLY A 784 -12.61 -6.89 16.28
C GLY A 784 -12.74 -7.08 17.78
N TYR A 785 -12.40 -8.27 18.24
CA TYR A 785 -12.30 -8.59 19.65
C TYR A 785 -10.86 -9.00 19.97
N TRP A 786 -10.23 -8.29 20.86
CA TRP A 786 -8.85 -8.50 21.30
C TRP A 786 -8.82 -8.83 22.77
N GLY A 787 -9.42 -9.97 23.11
CA GLY A 787 -9.51 -10.44 24.49
C GLY A 787 -8.15 -10.90 25.04
N GLU A 788 -8.02 -10.87 26.38
CA GLU A 788 -6.75 -11.26 27.01
C GLU A 788 -6.56 -12.77 27.14
N LYS A 789 -7.62 -13.54 27.05
CA LYS A 789 -7.60 -14.93 27.48
C LYS A 789 -7.20 -15.89 26.36
N TRP A 790 -8.13 -16.27 25.50
CA TRP A 790 -7.92 -17.39 24.58
C TRP A 790 -8.36 -17.12 23.14
N LEU A 791 -9.20 -16.09 22.90
CA LEU A 791 -9.77 -15.77 21.62
C LEU A 791 -9.42 -14.34 21.21
N ASN A 792 -8.92 -14.17 19.99
CA ASN A 792 -8.89 -12.92 19.27
C ASN A 792 -9.55 -13.15 17.92
N TYR A 793 -10.36 -12.22 17.45
CA TYR A 793 -10.89 -12.28 16.10
C TYR A 793 -11.05 -10.89 15.49
N TRP A 794 -11.05 -10.87 14.20
CA TRP A 794 -11.45 -9.74 13.39
C TRP A 794 -12.28 -10.23 12.21
N PHE A 795 -13.36 -9.55 11.92
CA PHE A 795 -14.09 -9.77 10.69
C PHE A 795 -14.49 -8.42 10.06
N ASP A 796 -14.63 -8.41 8.74
CA ASP A 796 -15.14 -7.30 7.95
C ASP A 796 -16.10 -7.83 6.91
N ILE A 797 -17.23 -7.16 6.75
CA ILE A 797 -18.22 -7.47 5.72
C ILE A 797 -18.49 -6.17 4.99
N SER A 798 -18.46 -6.21 3.66
CA SER A 798 -18.80 -5.06 2.83
C SER A 798 -19.74 -5.42 1.69
N ALA A 799 -20.58 -4.46 1.32
CA ALA A 799 -21.49 -4.53 0.20
C ALA A 799 -21.26 -3.33 -0.72
N ALA A 800 -20.96 -3.59 -1.98
CA ALA A 800 -20.74 -2.56 -2.99
C ALA A 800 -21.85 -2.60 -4.04
N ARG A 801 -22.55 -1.47 -4.21
CA ARG A 801 -23.47 -1.25 -5.34
C ARG A 801 -22.71 -0.59 -6.46
N ASN A 802 -22.57 -1.29 -7.57
CA ASN A 802 -21.88 -0.82 -8.74
C ASN A 802 -22.88 -0.47 -9.85
N PHE A 803 -22.57 0.63 -10.54
CA PHE A 803 -23.31 1.15 -11.69
C PHE A 803 -22.32 1.57 -12.75
N SER A 804 -22.53 1.17 -14.00
CA SER A 804 -21.71 1.58 -15.14
C SER A 804 -22.59 1.78 -16.37
N SER A 805 -22.39 2.90 -17.08
CA SER A 805 -23.10 3.23 -18.32
C SER A 805 -22.16 3.81 -19.36
N SER A 806 -22.48 3.64 -20.63
CA SER A 806 -21.78 4.19 -21.78
C SER A 806 -22.72 4.99 -22.65
N SER A 807 -22.28 6.15 -23.14
CA SER A 807 -23.11 7.02 -24.00
C SER A 807 -23.39 6.42 -25.37
N ILE A 808 -22.47 5.59 -25.89
CA ILE A 808 -22.66 4.91 -27.19
C ILE A 808 -23.59 3.70 -27.10
N ASN A 809 -23.82 3.18 -25.90
CA ASN A 809 -24.74 2.05 -25.69
C ASN A 809 -25.54 2.23 -24.37
N PRO A 810 -26.46 3.21 -24.29
CA PRO A 810 -27.20 3.52 -23.06
C PRO A 810 -28.08 2.37 -22.57
N ALA A 811 -28.50 1.47 -23.49
CA ALA A 811 -29.36 0.32 -23.17
C ALA A 811 -28.62 -0.71 -22.27
N ASN A 812 -27.30 -0.80 -22.39
CA ASN A 812 -26.49 -1.78 -21.65
C ASN A 812 -25.93 -1.18 -20.34
N THR A 813 -26.79 -0.50 -19.58
CA THR A 813 -26.41 -0.04 -18.24
C THR A 813 -26.25 -1.23 -17.30
N THR A 814 -25.07 -1.39 -16.73
CA THR A 814 -24.75 -2.47 -15.81
C THR A 814 -25.01 -2.04 -14.36
N ARG A 815 -25.75 -2.85 -13.61
CA ARG A 815 -26.06 -2.61 -12.20
C ARG A 815 -25.94 -3.92 -11.44
N PHE A 816 -25.00 -3.99 -10.47
CA PHE A 816 -24.83 -5.22 -9.69
C PHE A 816 -24.35 -4.95 -8.27
N TRP A 817 -24.60 -5.91 -7.39
CA TRP A 817 -24.03 -5.95 -6.05
C TRP A 817 -22.82 -6.89 -6.02
N ARG A 818 -21.82 -6.49 -5.26
CA ARG A 818 -20.73 -7.34 -4.83
C ARG A 818 -20.66 -7.33 -3.32
N TYR A 819 -20.50 -8.51 -2.75
CA TYR A 819 -20.32 -8.66 -1.32
C TYR A 819 -18.98 -9.31 -1.06
N ASP A 820 -18.21 -8.72 -0.17
CA ASP A 820 -16.91 -9.21 0.27
C ASP A 820 -16.97 -9.40 1.78
N ALA A 821 -16.44 -10.53 2.28
CA ALA A 821 -16.28 -10.75 3.70
C ALA A 821 -14.89 -11.32 3.98
N SER A 822 -14.32 -10.93 5.11
CA SER A 822 -13.05 -11.47 5.59
C SER A 822 -13.12 -11.75 7.08
N ILE A 823 -12.46 -12.81 7.50
CA ILE A 823 -12.40 -13.25 8.89
C ILE A 823 -10.96 -13.66 9.23
N ASN A 824 -10.50 -13.26 10.41
CA ASN A 824 -9.28 -13.74 11.02
C ASN A 824 -9.59 -14.13 12.46
N VAL A 825 -9.23 -15.35 12.84
CA VAL A 825 -9.43 -15.89 14.20
C VAL A 825 -8.09 -16.42 14.71
N GLU A 826 -7.72 -16.06 15.90
CA GLU A 826 -6.57 -16.57 16.62
C GLU A 826 -7.02 -17.09 18.00
N MET A 827 -6.76 -18.35 18.27
CA MET A 827 -7.09 -18.99 19.54
C MET A 827 -5.83 -19.52 20.23
N LYS A 828 -5.65 -19.14 21.48
CA LYS A 828 -4.65 -19.73 22.36
C LYS A 828 -5.30 -20.84 23.19
N LEU A 829 -4.95 -22.07 22.87
CA LEU A 829 -5.47 -23.27 23.53
C LEU A 829 -4.56 -23.72 24.70
N PRO A 830 -5.04 -24.58 25.60
CA PRO A 830 -4.23 -25.14 26.68
C PRO A 830 -2.92 -25.81 26.17
N LYS A 831 -1.95 -25.97 27.05
CA LYS A 831 -0.65 -26.63 26.77
C LYS A 831 0.12 -25.99 25.61
N LYS A 832 -0.01 -24.67 25.38
CA LYS A 832 0.71 -23.88 24.35
C LYS A 832 0.41 -24.28 22.89
N TRP A 833 -0.83 -24.64 22.62
CA TRP A 833 -1.36 -24.77 21.27
C TRP A 833 -1.89 -23.42 20.81
N TYR A 834 -1.70 -23.09 19.55
CA TYR A 834 -2.20 -21.88 18.90
C TYR A 834 -2.91 -22.29 17.61
N PHE A 835 -4.16 -21.94 17.50
CA PHE A 835 -4.98 -22.15 16.30
C PHE A 835 -5.21 -20.80 15.62
N THR A 836 -5.00 -20.76 14.29
CA THR A 836 -5.36 -19.58 13.47
C THR A 836 -6.23 -20.01 12.30
N LEU A 837 -7.20 -19.15 11.95
CA LEU A 837 -8.06 -19.30 10.79
C LEU A 837 -8.12 -17.96 10.07
N ASP A 838 -7.80 -17.94 8.77
CA ASP A 838 -7.92 -16.81 7.89
C ASP A 838 -8.89 -17.17 6.76
N GLY A 839 -9.87 -16.31 6.49
CA GLY A 839 -10.86 -16.59 5.45
C GLY A 839 -11.29 -15.34 4.70
N ASN A 840 -11.51 -15.50 3.39
CA ASN A 840 -12.12 -14.50 2.52
C ASN A 840 -13.29 -15.12 1.76
N ALA A 841 -14.38 -14.37 1.62
CA ALA A 841 -15.54 -14.75 0.84
C ALA A 841 -15.83 -13.65 -0.19
N TYR A 842 -16.01 -14.05 -1.44
CA TYR A 842 -16.38 -13.18 -2.55
C TYR A 842 -17.67 -13.69 -3.16
N ILE A 843 -18.71 -12.86 -3.16
CA ILE A 843 -20.04 -13.21 -3.65
C ILE A 843 -20.42 -12.23 -4.74
N TYR A 844 -20.51 -12.73 -5.97
CA TYR A 844 -20.90 -11.95 -7.14
C TYR A 844 -22.34 -12.22 -7.51
N GLN A 845 -23.12 -11.16 -7.71
CA GLN A 845 -24.47 -11.27 -8.22
C GLN A 845 -24.45 -11.84 -9.65
N ARG A 846 -25.48 -12.61 -10.03
CA ARG A 846 -25.70 -13.01 -11.42
C ARG A 846 -25.93 -11.79 -12.30
N THR A 847 -25.40 -11.84 -13.50
CA THR A 847 -25.64 -10.84 -14.55
C THR A 847 -26.16 -11.57 -15.80
N PRO A 848 -26.82 -10.89 -16.75
CA PRO A 848 -27.30 -11.53 -17.97
C PRO A 848 -26.21 -12.26 -18.77
N ILE A 849 -24.98 -11.77 -18.70
CA ILE A 849 -23.82 -12.30 -19.43
C ILE A 849 -23.15 -13.47 -18.68
N PHE A 850 -23.11 -13.40 -17.34
CA PHE A 850 -22.59 -14.46 -16.48
C PHE A 850 -23.73 -15.07 -15.68
N ALA A 851 -24.46 -16.01 -16.29
CA ALA A 851 -25.61 -16.66 -15.68
C ALA A 851 -25.26 -17.44 -14.40
N ASN A 852 -24.01 -17.90 -14.29
CA ASN A 852 -23.55 -18.65 -13.13
C ASN A 852 -23.14 -17.71 -12.00
N GLN A 853 -23.84 -17.82 -10.87
CA GLN A 853 -23.42 -17.20 -9.63
C GLN A 853 -22.14 -17.89 -9.13
N ARG A 854 -21.06 -17.13 -8.88
CA ARG A 854 -19.82 -17.64 -8.30
C ARG A 854 -19.70 -17.14 -6.87
N ASN A 855 -19.78 -18.04 -5.91
CA ASN A 855 -19.46 -17.77 -4.51
C ASN A 855 -18.13 -18.46 -4.22
N ILE A 856 -17.12 -17.68 -3.84
CA ILE A 856 -15.76 -18.16 -3.61
C ILE A 856 -15.44 -17.97 -2.12
N PHE A 857 -15.10 -19.05 -1.43
CA PHE A 857 -14.70 -19.05 -0.03
C PHE A 857 -13.30 -19.62 0.09
N ILE A 858 -12.31 -18.75 0.29
CA ILE A 858 -10.91 -19.16 0.44
C ILE A 858 -10.58 -19.10 1.93
N VAL A 859 -10.34 -20.24 2.53
CA VAL A 859 -10.07 -20.37 3.97
C VAL A 859 -8.77 -21.13 4.21
N HIS A 860 -7.91 -20.58 5.05
CA HIS A 860 -6.67 -21.16 5.49
C HIS A 860 -6.70 -21.41 6.98
N GLY A 861 -6.17 -22.53 7.43
CA GLY A 861 -6.08 -22.86 8.85
C GLY A 861 -4.65 -23.19 9.24
N SER A 862 -4.24 -22.87 10.46
CA SER A 862 -3.00 -23.40 11.00
C SER A 862 -3.13 -23.79 12.47
N LEU A 863 -2.41 -24.86 12.83
CA LEU A 863 -2.27 -25.35 14.20
C LEU A 863 -0.79 -25.34 14.55
N LYS A 864 -0.41 -24.59 15.57
CA LYS A 864 0.97 -24.42 16.02
C LYS A 864 1.13 -24.92 17.45
N LYS A 865 2.19 -25.67 17.72
CA LYS A 865 2.53 -26.21 19.04
C LYS A 865 3.92 -25.75 19.43
N SER A 866 4.05 -25.10 20.59
CA SER A 866 5.37 -24.86 21.21
C SER A 866 5.83 -26.10 21.94
N ILE A 867 7.08 -26.54 21.65
CA ILE A 867 7.63 -27.81 22.15
C ILE A 867 8.33 -27.59 23.48
N ASP A 868 9.10 -26.48 23.59
CA ASP A 868 9.90 -26.17 24.77
C ASP A 868 9.24 -25.17 25.72
N LYS A 869 9.78 -25.04 26.94
CA LYS A 869 9.24 -24.11 27.95
C LYS A 869 9.42 -22.63 27.54
N LYS A 870 10.49 -22.30 26.80
CA LYS A 870 10.81 -20.93 26.33
C LYS A 870 10.12 -20.60 25.02
N GLU A 871 9.41 -21.54 24.42
CA GLU A 871 8.71 -21.42 23.13
C GLU A 871 9.64 -21.09 21.94
N ASN A 872 10.92 -21.46 22.05
CA ASN A 872 11.90 -21.25 20.99
C ASN A 872 11.65 -22.19 19.81
N TRP A 873 11.26 -23.43 20.10
CA TRP A 873 10.94 -24.45 19.13
C TRP A 873 9.44 -24.62 18.98
N GLN A 874 8.95 -24.55 17.74
CA GLN A 874 7.53 -24.69 17.44
C GLN A 874 7.34 -25.60 16.20
N LEU A 875 6.32 -26.44 16.23
CA LEU A 875 5.79 -27.15 15.08
C LEU A 875 4.53 -26.46 14.61
N LYS A 876 4.35 -26.30 13.31
CA LYS A 876 3.19 -25.66 12.69
C LYS A 876 2.70 -26.51 11.53
N LEU A 877 1.46 -26.96 11.63
CA LEU A 877 0.72 -27.55 10.53
C LEU A 877 -0.19 -26.45 9.95
N ARG A 878 -0.09 -26.19 8.65
CA ARG A 878 -0.94 -25.27 7.91
C ARG A 878 -1.66 -25.99 6.80
N VAL A 879 -2.95 -25.74 6.65
CA VAL A 879 -3.75 -26.17 5.52
C VAL A 879 -4.19 -24.93 4.73
N ASN A 880 -3.81 -24.90 3.48
CA ASN A 880 -4.19 -23.85 2.54
C ASN A 880 -5.48 -24.23 1.84
N ASP A 881 -6.34 -23.21 1.60
CA ASP A 881 -7.59 -23.35 0.84
C ASP A 881 -8.38 -24.63 1.22
N ILE A 882 -8.80 -24.69 2.49
CA ILE A 882 -9.47 -25.87 3.10
C ILE A 882 -10.63 -26.36 2.22
N PHE A 883 -11.39 -25.44 1.59
CA PHE A 883 -12.53 -25.75 0.74
C PHE A 883 -12.17 -26.03 -0.73
N ASN A 884 -10.89 -25.88 -1.12
CA ASN A 884 -10.39 -26.06 -2.48
C ASN A 884 -11.12 -25.18 -3.51
N GLN A 885 -11.39 -23.93 -3.15
CA GLN A 885 -12.17 -22.97 -3.96
C GLN A 885 -11.31 -21.82 -4.54
N ASN A 886 -10.01 -21.83 -4.37
CA ASN A 886 -9.13 -20.89 -5.05
C ASN A 886 -9.04 -21.24 -6.54
N LEU A 887 -10.05 -20.84 -7.31
CA LEU A 887 -10.19 -21.15 -8.72
C LEU A 887 -9.51 -20.11 -9.63
N GLY A 888 -8.96 -19.01 -9.06
CA GLY A 888 -8.31 -17.95 -9.81
C GLY A 888 -9.25 -17.16 -10.72
N ILE A 889 -10.55 -17.12 -10.43
CA ILE A 889 -11.54 -16.45 -11.27
C ILE A 889 -11.57 -14.95 -10.93
N ASN A 890 -11.40 -14.12 -11.94
CA ASN A 890 -11.54 -12.68 -11.87
C ASN A 890 -12.53 -12.18 -12.91
N ARG A 891 -13.46 -11.30 -12.51
CA ARG A 891 -14.43 -10.67 -13.42
C ARG A 891 -14.23 -9.17 -13.42
N ASN A 892 -14.05 -8.62 -14.60
CA ASN A 892 -14.01 -7.18 -14.82
C ASN A 892 -15.21 -6.75 -15.67
N ILE A 893 -16.03 -5.89 -15.12
CA ILE A 893 -17.26 -5.40 -15.76
C ILE A 893 -17.16 -3.89 -15.91
N THR A 894 -17.08 -3.43 -17.13
CA THR A 894 -17.14 -2.01 -17.49
C THR A 894 -18.37 -1.76 -18.37
N SER A 895 -18.58 -0.51 -18.75
CA SER A 895 -19.67 -0.16 -19.67
C SER A 895 -19.42 -0.64 -21.11
N ASN A 896 -18.15 -0.91 -21.48
CA ASN A 896 -17.77 -1.22 -22.87
C ASN A 896 -17.34 -2.67 -23.06
N PHE A 897 -16.87 -3.32 -22.02
CA PHE A 897 -16.51 -4.72 -22.09
C PHE A 897 -16.75 -5.43 -20.78
N ILE A 898 -16.94 -6.71 -20.88
CA ILE A 898 -17.07 -7.63 -19.77
C ILE A 898 -16.08 -8.75 -20.00
N SER A 899 -15.22 -9.00 -19.02
CA SER A 899 -14.25 -10.08 -19.10
C SER A 899 -14.29 -10.98 -17.87
N GLU A 900 -14.16 -12.29 -18.11
CA GLU A 900 -13.90 -13.29 -17.09
C GLU A 900 -12.57 -13.96 -17.43
N THR A 901 -11.63 -13.87 -16.47
CA THR A 901 -10.34 -14.54 -16.57
C THR A 901 -10.26 -15.62 -15.51
N THR A 902 -9.83 -16.81 -15.89
CA THR A 902 -9.52 -17.91 -14.98
C THR A 902 -8.02 -18.18 -15.04
N GLU A 903 -7.37 -18.05 -13.89
CA GLU A 903 -5.93 -18.22 -13.73
C GLU A 903 -5.62 -19.52 -13.00
N GLN A 904 -4.61 -20.26 -13.41
CA GLN A 904 -4.12 -21.37 -12.60
C GLN A 904 -3.56 -20.83 -11.28
N THR A 905 -4.00 -21.43 -10.18
CA THR A 905 -3.61 -21.02 -8.83
C THR A 905 -3.21 -22.23 -8.00
N ILE A 906 -2.48 -21.99 -6.91
CA ILE A 906 -2.23 -22.99 -5.90
C ILE A 906 -3.53 -23.25 -5.14
N ARG A 907 -3.99 -24.50 -5.19
CA ARG A 907 -5.19 -24.99 -4.51
C ARG A 907 -4.83 -25.56 -3.13
N ARG A 908 -5.71 -26.39 -2.60
CA ARG A 908 -5.55 -27.02 -1.28
C ARG A 908 -4.27 -27.85 -1.16
N PHE A 909 -3.49 -27.57 -0.11
CA PHE A 909 -2.36 -28.38 0.32
C PHE A 909 -2.14 -28.22 1.83
N GLY A 910 -1.43 -29.16 2.44
CA GLY A 910 -1.01 -29.10 3.83
C GLY A 910 0.50 -28.92 3.92
N LEU A 911 0.99 -28.09 4.84
CA LEU A 911 2.42 -27.84 5.06
C LEU A 911 2.77 -28.05 6.52
N LEU A 912 3.72 -28.91 6.80
CA LEU A 912 4.30 -29.07 8.13
C LEU A 912 5.60 -28.27 8.20
N SER A 913 5.70 -27.40 9.20
CA SER A 913 6.88 -26.51 9.38
C SER A 913 7.45 -26.67 10.78
N ILE A 914 8.78 -26.60 10.88
CA ILE A 914 9.51 -26.44 12.12
C ILE A 914 10.03 -24.99 12.21
N ILE A 915 9.88 -24.38 13.37
CA ILE A 915 10.25 -23.00 13.64
C ILE A 915 11.20 -22.97 14.82
N TYR A 916 12.33 -22.30 14.66
CA TYR A 916 13.27 -22.01 15.73
C TYR A 916 13.47 -20.50 15.87
N SER A 917 13.14 -19.95 17.03
CA SER A 917 13.32 -18.53 17.35
C SER A 917 14.35 -18.38 18.45
N PHE A 918 15.31 -17.50 18.28
CA PHE A 918 16.36 -17.24 19.26
C PHE A 918 16.45 -15.73 19.55
N ASN A 919 16.77 -15.42 20.81
CA ASN A 919 16.95 -14.06 21.29
C ASN A 919 17.93 -14.07 22.47
N LYS A 920 19.08 -13.42 22.30
CA LYS A 920 20.09 -13.28 23.36
C LYS A 920 20.45 -11.79 23.48
N ASN A 921 20.16 -11.21 24.64
CA ASN A 921 20.59 -9.86 24.97
C ASN A 921 22.08 -9.87 25.28
N GLY A 922 22.82 -8.87 24.81
CA GLY A 922 24.16 -8.60 25.29
C GLY A 922 24.09 -8.26 26.77
N SER A 923 24.90 -8.89 27.60
CA SER A 923 25.10 -8.42 28.96
C SER A 923 25.61 -6.98 28.90
N GLU A 924 25.04 -6.07 29.71
CA GLU A 924 25.69 -4.79 29.96
C GLU A 924 27.13 -5.05 30.41
N THR A 925 28.09 -4.68 29.59
CA THR A 925 29.42 -4.45 30.09
C THR A 925 29.31 -3.30 31.06
N LYS A 926 29.35 -3.58 32.35
CA LYS A 926 29.60 -2.57 33.38
C LYS A 926 30.84 -1.84 32.93
N GLY A 927 30.65 -0.58 32.47
CA GLY A 927 31.78 0.29 32.19
C GLY A 927 32.63 0.44 33.42
N PHE A 928 33.92 0.24 33.27
CA PHE A 928 34.94 0.73 34.19
C PHE A 928 35.03 2.25 34.04
#